data_8b583080604ce4ea52e47b26e386a34d
#
_entry.id   8b583080604ce4ea52e47b26e386a34d
#
_cell.length_a   1.000
_cell.length_b   1.000
_cell.length_c   1.000
_cell.angle_alpha   90.00
_cell.angle_beta   90.00
_cell.angle_gamma   90.00
#
_symmetry.space_group_name_H-M   'P 1'
#
loop_
_entity.id
_entity.type
_entity.pdbx_description
1 polymer ?
#
loop_
_entity_poly.entity_id
_entity_poly.type
_entity_poly.pdbx_seq_one_letter_code
_entity_poly.pdbx_strand_id
1 'polypeptide(L)'
;MTHLNLTSSFFAGNVPSEISQLSKLVSLDLSWNYMLRIETPSLKRLVQNLTHLTELVLNDVNMSSVSPNSFMNLSSSLTSLSLIGCGLKGRFPDNIFHLPNLQMLYVGYNYNLTGSLPTYNWSTPLKSLDLSATEFPINLPYLISNLKSLKTLYLSGCNFIGSSNPTFLSNLSQITSLDLSNNNLGGQFPWSLLNFEVLTYLDLSYNNFIGQLPEVTTNLTQIFSSNNSSNSQLVNKIPSNLEYLSLSGNLLNGTIPSWVYTIPSLRYLRLAYNQFTGHIGDFQHNSLVYLSLDNNNLSGPLPLSISKLVSLRYLSVSFNNLSGNVESKIFFKLENLRELGMSNNPLLSLSSFTFATNILPKIVSLQLSSSNIIEIPHFLQTAEYIEQLDLSNNQIKGNIPKWFLEVGKDSLSYLNLSYNSLTSVGHLPWKNLGYLDFRSNLLQGPLPVPPLGISFFSVSRNNITGQISSSFCNLSSIEYLDLSYNHLSNMIPPCFRNLSDNLIDLDLQNNNLNGTLPMKFAKGCRLRSLKLNGNQFEGSLPQSLVCCRKLEVLDFGKNKINSTFPRWLETLPELRVLILRSNYFHGALGNPKTKFPFPNLRIIDLSQNEFHGHLPTNLFKYLKAMMNASVNKGELKYMGDDYYQDSVTVAMKGFFIELVKIQSLFTTIDFSNNNFKGEIPKTIGELRSLKGLNFSHNNLSGHVPPSLGNLTNLEWLDLSSNKLTGEIPIQLVDITSLEILNLSKNYLFGQIPQGKQFNTFTNDSYNGNWGLCGFPMTKACGNDEGPPPPPSTIQEDDFKFENGFHWKVVLLGYGCGFVFGLVLGYLVFSSGKPKWLLNIVFRE
;
A
#
# COMPACT_ATOMS: atom_id res chain seq x y z
N MET A 1 33.38 40.04 -18.15
CA MET A 1 32.35 39.44 -17.31
C MET A 1 33.04 38.58 -16.28
N THR A 2 32.69 38.77 -15.00
CA THR A 2 33.27 38.02 -13.86
C THR A 2 32.24 37.12 -13.19
N HIS A 3 30.96 37.40 -13.33
CA HIS A 3 29.88 36.63 -12.74
C HIS A 3 28.80 36.40 -13.82
N LEU A 4 28.38 35.15 -13.99
CA LEU A 4 27.30 34.76 -14.89
C LEU A 4 26.32 33.87 -14.10
N ASN A 5 25.14 34.43 -13.81
CA ASN A 5 24.06 33.71 -13.16
C ASN A 5 22.86 33.63 -14.12
N LEU A 6 22.48 32.41 -14.50
CA LEU A 6 21.36 32.08 -15.39
C LEU A 6 20.41 31.07 -14.70
N THR A 7 20.37 31.08 -13.38
CA THR A 7 19.56 30.14 -12.60
C THR A 7 18.06 30.26 -12.94
N SER A 8 17.36 29.14 -12.97
CA SER A 8 15.89 29.06 -13.14
C SER A 8 15.35 29.84 -14.36
N SER A 9 16.12 29.91 -15.46
CA SER A 9 15.79 30.70 -16.64
C SER A 9 15.15 29.90 -17.80
N PHE A 10 14.80 28.62 -17.54
CA PHE A 10 14.18 27.69 -18.49
C PHE A 10 14.97 27.48 -19.78
N PHE A 11 16.28 27.65 -19.74
CA PHE A 11 17.13 27.35 -20.89
C PHE A 11 17.10 25.84 -21.24
N ALA A 12 17.18 25.57 -22.53
CA ALA A 12 17.15 24.21 -23.07
C ALA A 12 18.29 23.98 -24.08
N GLY A 13 18.64 22.73 -24.33
CA GLY A 13 19.69 22.33 -25.27
C GLY A 13 21.06 22.24 -24.63
N ASN A 14 22.11 22.23 -25.42
CA ASN A 14 23.49 22.10 -24.94
C ASN A 14 24.06 23.45 -24.49
N VAL A 15 24.79 23.46 -23.38
CA VAL A 15 25.57 24.64 -22.95
C VAL A 15 26.57 25.02 -24.00
N PRO A 16 26.53 26.27 -24.51
CA PRO A 16 27.44 26.74 -25.52
C PRO A 16 28.92 26.66 -25.12
N SER A 17 29.79 26.21 -26.04
CA SER A 17 31.22 26.09 -25.77
C SER A 17 31.90 27.46 -25.52
N GLU A 18 31.30 28.52 -26.01
CA GLU A 18 31.73 29.92 -25.91
C GLU A 18 31.77 30.40 -24.44
N ILE A 19 30.99 29.83 -23.54
CA ILE A 19 31.07 30.14 -22.12
C ILE A 19 32.48 29.86 -21.60
N SER A 20 33.15 28.82 -22.11
CA SER A 20 34.53 28.50 -21.75
C SER A 20 35.56 29.55 -22.16
N GLN A 21 35.21 30.49 -23.03
CA GLN A 21 36.10 31.59 -23.45
C GLN A 21 36.08 32.77 -22.48
N LEU A 22 35.16 32.79 -21.53
CA LEU A 22 35.03 33.83 -20.50
C LEU A 22 36.10 33.65 -19.40
N SER A 23 37.38 33.69 -19.77
CA SER A 23 38.52 33.36 -18.88
C SER A 23 38.60 34.15 -17.58
N LYS A 24 37.95 35.34 -17.50
CA LYS A 24 37.87 36.17 -16.31
C LYS A 24 36.69 35.81 -15.40
N LEU A 25 35.96 34.72 -15.67
CA LEU A 25 34.79 34.33 -14.88
C LEU A 25 35.24 33.80 -13.52
N VAL A 26 34.62 34.34 -12.46
CA VAL A 26 34.85 34.03 -11.06
C VAL A 26 33.69 33.17 -10.54
N SER A 27 32.45 33.44 -10.96
CA SER A 27 31.27 32.67 -10.58
C SER A 27 30.45 32.33 -11.81
N LEU A 28 30.05 31.04 -11.90
CA LEU A 28 29.16 30.50 -12.91
C LEU A 28 28.03 29.71 -12.25
N ASP A 29 26.79 30.17 -12.43
CA ASP A 29 25.60 29.48 -11.98
C ASP A 29 24.63 29.28 -13.15
N LEU A 30 24.41 28.01 -13.54
CA LEU A 30 23.47 27.57 -14.57
C LEU A 30 22.35 26.71 -13.99
N SER A 31 22.20 26.68 -12.68
CA SER A 31 21.31 25.74 -11.96
C SER A 31 19.83 25.89 -12.27
N TRP A 32 19.06 24.84 -11.99
CA TRP A 32 17.59 24.76 -12.14
C TRP A 32 17.09 24.99 -13.57
N ASN A 33 17.89 24.59 -14.56
CA ASN A 33 17.51 24.55 -15.97
C ASN A 33 17.43 23.09 -16.43
N TYR A 34 16.33 22.39 -16.12
CA TYR A 34 16.16 20.94 -16.30
C TYR A 34 16.34 20.44 -17.75
N MET A 35 16.11 21.31 -18.73
CA MET A 35 16.28 20.98 -20.16
C MET A 35 17.68 21.32 -20.68
N LEU A 36 18.52 21.98 -19.87
CA LEU A 36 19.89 22.29 -20.21
C LEU A 36 20.78 21.06 -20.05
N ARG A 37 21.71 20.86 -20.97
CA ARG A 37 22.60 19.70 -20.99
C ARG A 37 24.04 20.15 -21.12
N ILE A 38 24.93 19.42 -20.45
CA ILE A 38 26.37 19.56 -20.66
C ILE A 38 26.93 18.22 -21.13
N GLU A 39 27.75 18.25 -22.17
CA GLU A 39 28.46 17.08 -22.66
C GLU A 39 29.89 17.07 -22.15
N THR A 40 30.53 15.89 -22.12
CA THR A 40 31.91 15.71 -21.64
C THR A 40 32.93 16.67 -22.31
N PRO A 41 32.92 16.92 -23.62
CA PRO A 41 33.87 17.85 -24.22
C PRO A 41 33.67 19.30 -23.80
N SER A 42 32.40 19.73 -23.64
CA SER A 42 32.06 21.10 -23.22
C SER A 42 32.47 21.34 -21.77
N LEU A 43 32.20 20.39 -20.89
CA LEU A 43 32.61 20.47 -19.48
C LEU A 43 34.14 20.52 -19.35
N LYS A 44 34.88 19.68 -20.08
CA LYS A 44 36.34 19.66 -20.06
C LYS A 44 36.94 21.01 -20.47
N ARG A 45 36.43 21.64 -21.54
CA ARG A 45 36.86 22.98 -21.98
C ARG A 45 36.53 24.03 -20.90
N LEU A 46 35.34 23.96 -20.32
CA LEU A 46 34.90 24.88 -19.26
C LEU A 46 35.84 24.81 -18.06
N VAL A 47 36.12 23.62 -17.58
CA VAL A 47 37.01 23.39 -16.42
C VAL A 47 38.46 23.79 -16.73
N GLN A 48 38.94 23.57 -17.97
CA GLN A 48 40.31 23.91 -18.37
C GLN A 48 40.56 25.43 -18.55
N ASN A 49 39.55 26.13 -19.07
CA ASN A 49 39.73 27.53 -19.48
C ASN A 49 39.37 28.55 -18.38
N LEU A 50 38.47 28.16 -17.46
CA LEU A 50 38.00 29.03 -16.39
C LEU A 50 38.89 28.92 -15.12
N THR A 51 40.16 29.31 -15.28
CA THR A 51 41.21 29.17 -14.22
C THR A 51 41.00 30.06 -13.02
N HIS A 52 40.20 31.13 -13.13
CA HIS A 52 39.88 32.07 -12.03
C HIS A 52 38.58 31.75 -11.31
N LEU A 53 37.92 30.61 -11.69
CA LEU A 53 36.63 30.25 -11.12
C LEU A 53 36.77 29.90 -9.63
N THR A 54 35.98 30.57 -8.80
CA THR A 54 35.86 30.32 -7.37
C THR A 54 34.54 29.61 -7.04
N GLU A 55 33.53 29.75 -7.89
CA GLU A 55 32.24 29.19 -7.69
C GLU A 55 31.68 28.56 -8.99
N LEU A 56 31.25 27.28 -8.90
CA LEU A 56 30.62 26.57 -9.98
C LEU A 56 29.34 25.89 -9.47
N VAL A 57 28.17 26.33 -9.97
CA VAL A 57 26.86 25.81 -9.57
C VAL A 57 26.12 25.33 -10.81
N LEU A 58 25.87 24.03 -10.90
CA LEU A 58 25.24 23.37 -12.04
C LEU A 58 24.06 22.47 -11.64
N ASN A 59 23.41 22.75 -10.50
CA ASN A 59 22.34 21.90 -9.97
C ASN A 59 21.23 21.69 -10.99
N ASP A 60 20.78 20.45 -11.13
CA ASP A 60 19.73 20.01 -12.06
C ASP A 60 20.01 20.29 -13.55
N VAL A 61 21.25 20.54 -13.90
CA VAL A 61 21.70 20.53 -15.32
C VAL A 61 22.00 19.07 -15.71
N ASN A 62 21.42 18.59 -16.80
CA ASN A 62 21.58 17.20 -17.22
C ASN A 62 23.00 16.90 -17.68
N MET A 63 23.72 16.13 -16.87
CA MET A 63 25.08 15.64 -17.15
C MET A 63 25.14 14.10 -17.16
N SER A 64 24.03 13.40 -17.44
CA SER A 64 23.97 11.93 -17.45
C SER A 64 24.93 11.23 -18.41
N SER A 65 25.42 11.95 -19.43
CA SER A 65 26.44 11.51 -20.39
C SER A 65 27.87 11.93 -20.03
N VAL A 66 28.04 12.71 -18.96
CA VAL A 66 29.35 13.24 -18.57
C VAL A 66 30.12 12.20 -17.75
N SER A 67 31.39 11.99 -18.10
CA SER A 67 32.29 11.26 -17.20
C SER A 67 32.73 12.13 -16.04
N PRO A 68 32.55 11.71 -14.78
CA PRO A 68 32.96 12.50 -13.59
C PRO A 68 34.45 12.86 -13.58
N ASN A 69 35.30 12.08 -14.24
CA ASN A 69 36.73 12.40 -14.42
C ASN A 69 36.97 13.75 -15.14
N SER A 70 35.94 14.31 -15.77
CA SER A 70 36.03 15.65 -16.39
C SER A 70 36.24 16.76 -15.37
N PHE A 71 35.97 16.53 -14.12
CA PHE A 71 36.21 17.48 -13.02
C PHE A 71 37.63 17.41 -12.43
N MET A 72 38.50 16.51 -12.90
CA MET A 72 39.86 16.34 -12.36
C MET A 72 40.74 17.62 -12.41
N ASN A 73 40.49 18.49 -13.34
CA ASN A 73 41.31 19.70 -13.61
C ASN A 73 40.62 20.99 -13.17
N LEU A 74 39.71 20.90 -12.14
CA LEU A 74 39.13 22.10 -11.54
C LEU A 74 40.20 23.06 -11.00
N SER A 75 39.95 24.36 -11.09
CA SER A 75 40.83 25.40 -10.59
C SER A 75 41.11 25.24 -9.09
N SER A 76 42.36 25.41 -8.70
CA SER A 76 42.74 25.45 -7.27
C SER A 76 42.17 26.66 -6.53
N SER A 77 41.66 27.66 -7.25
CA SER A 77 40.94 28.81 -6.67
C SER A 77 39.51 28.50 -6.25
N LEU A 78 39.00 27.30 -6.63
CA LEU A 78 37.60 26.94 -6.37
C LEU A 78 37.30 26.84 -4.88
N THR A 79 36.29 27.58 -4.42
CA THR A 79 35.81 27.59 -3.05
C THR A 79 34.44 26.87 -2.90
N SER A 80 33.67 26.81 -4.00
CA SER A 80 32.34 26.23 -4.02
C SER A 80 32.09 25.40 -5.30
N LEU A 81 31.70 24.16 -5.12
CA LEU A 81 31.25 23.25 -6.20
C LEU A 81 29.90 22.66 -5.85
N SER A 82 28.88 22.93 -6.70
CA SER A 82 27.55 22.35 -6.51
C SER A 82 27.04 21.69 -7.80
N LEU A 83 26.78 20.38 -7.72
CA LEU A 83 26.39 19.47 -8.81
C LEU A 83 25.19 18.63 -8.41
N ILE A 84 24.26 19.18 -7.62
CA ILE A 84 23.09 18.44 -7.10
C ILE A 84 22.17 18.03 -8.24
N GLY A 85 21.72 16.77 -8.26
CA GLY A 85 20.69 16.30 -9.19
C GLY A 85 21.08 16.27 -10.67
N CYS A 86 22.37 16.27 -10.98
CA CYS A 86 22.87 16.37 -12.35
C CYS A 86 22.78 15.07 -13.16
N GLY A 87 22.40 13.95 -12.54
CA GLY A 87 22.37 12.63 -13.16
C GLY A 87 23.77 12.05 -13.41
N LEU A 88 24.77 12.51 -12.70
CA LEU A 88 26.13 11.97 -12.75
C LEU A 88 26.17 10.52 -12.31
N LYS A 89 27.01 9.72 -12.96
CA LYS A 89 27.17 8.28 -12.66
C LYS A 89 28.60 7.82 -12.82
N GLY A 90 28.95 6.79 -12.06
CA GLY A 90 30.30 6.26 -11.98
C GLY A 90 31.17 6.96 -10.92
N ARG A 91 32.49 6.80 -11.00
CA ARG A 91 33.39 7.22 -9.93
C ARG A 91 33.72 8.71 -10.00
N PHE A 92 33.40 9.43 -8.91
CA PHE A 92 33.78 10.84 -8.72
C PHE A 92 35.27 10.93 -8.41
N PRO A 93 36.01 11.93 -8.95
CA PRO A 93 37.46 11.99 -8.80
C PRO A 93 37.90 12.40 -7.38
N ASP A 94 38.81 11.64 -6.79
CA ASP A 94 39.26 11.80 -5.41
C ASP A 94 40.04 13.11 -5.19
N ASN A 95 40.70 13.66 -6.23
CA ASN A 95 41.47 14.91 -6.13
C ASN A 95 40.66 16.16 -5.78
N ILE A 96 39.33 16.11 -5.98
CA ILE A 96 38.44 17.20 -5.57
C ILE A 96 38.50 17.44 -4.07
N PHE A 97 38.61 16.34 -3.30
CA PHE A 97 38.74 16.43 -1.84
C PHE A 97 40.10 16.96 -1.35
N HIS A 98 41.01 17.30 -2.26
CA HIS A 98 42.32 17.89 -1.98
C HIS A 98 42.49 19.32 -2.52
N LEU A 99 41.41 19.92 -3.05
CA LEU A 99 41.43 21.31 -3.52
C LEU A 99 41.67 22.26 -2.31
N PRO A 100 42.71 23.11 -2.34
CA PRO A 100 43.18 23.80 -1.11
C PRO A 100 42.23 24.88 -0.58
N ASN A 101 41.33 25.39 -1.46
CA ASN A 101 40.43 26.49 -1.12
C ASN A 101 38.96 26.03 -1.04
N LEU A 102 38.65 24.75 -1.30
CA LEU A 102 37.27 24.26 -1.38
C LEU A 102 36.62 24.24 0.03
N GLN A 103 35.56 25.04 0.18
CA GLN A 103 34.77 25.15 1.43
C GLN A 103 33.38 24.49 1.31
N MET A 104 32.84 24.42 0.11
CA MET A 104 31.51 23.84 -0.14
C MET A 104 31.60 22.83 -1.28
N LEU A 105 31.12 21.59 -1.01
CA LEU A 105 31.03 20.51 -1.97
C LEU A 105 29.65 19.86 -1.88
N TYR A 106 28.83 20.05 -2.90
CA TYR A 106 27.50 19.49 -3.00
C TYR A 106 27.38 18.62 -4.26
N VAL A 107 27.30 17.32 -4.11
CA VAL A 107 27.13 16.34 -5.19
C VAL A 107 25.94 15.40 -4.96
N GLY A 108 25.06 15.79 -4.06
CA GLY A 108 23.88 15.01 -3.69
C GLY A 108 22.92 14.74 -4.83
N TYR A 109 22.01 13.78 -4.64
CA TYR A 109 20.95 13.38 -5.59
C TYR A 109 21.48 12.90 -6.96
N ASN A 110 22.67 12.35 -6.96
CA ASN A 110 23.24 11.63 -8.10
C ASN A 110 23.29 10.12 -7.76
N TYR A 111 22.16 9.42 -7.91
CA TYR A 111 21.90 8.09 -7.37
C TYR A 111 22.89 7.00 -7.79
N ASN A 112 23.58 7.16 -8.92
CA ASN A 112 24.58 6.21 -9.42
C ASN A 112 26.01 6.78 -9.36
N LEU A 113 26.22 7.87 -8.61
CA LEU A 113 27.54 8.46 -8.39
C LEU A 113 28.21 7.78 -7.21
N THR A 114 29.34 7.14 -7.45
CA THR A 114 30.18 6.51 -6.44
C THR A 114 31.52 7.23 -6.33
N GLY A 115 32.32 6.89 -5.37
CA GLY A 115 33.67 7.50 -5.18
C GLY A 115 34.36 6.91 -3.97
N SER A 116 35.51 7.43 -3.64
CA SER A 116 36.17 7.14 -2.37
C SER A 116 36.43 8.43 -1.61
N LEU A 117 36.07 8.45 -0.35
CA LEU A 117 36.46 9.54 0.55
C LEU A 117 37.93 9.36 0.94
N PRO A 118 38.75 10.45 1.04
CA PRO A 118 40.14 10.34 1.43
C PRO A 118 40.30 9.61 2.77
N THR A 119 41.19 8.66 2.84
CA THR A 119 41.52 7.94 4.08
C THR A 119 42.55 8.65 4.96
N TYR A 120 43.26 9.63 4.42
CA TYR A 120 44.26 10.41 5.14
C TYR A 120 44.30 11.85 4.61
N ASN A 121 44.69 12.82 5.49
CA ASN A 121 45.01 14.20 5.13
C ASN A 121 43.99 14.92 4.28
N TRP A 122 42.78 15.13 4.83
CA TRP A 122 41.84 16.08 4.24
C TRP A 122 42.49 17.47 4.29
N SER A 123 42.98 17.94 3.14
CA SER A 123 43.65 19.26 3.04
C SER A 123 42.65 20.39 2.75
N THR A 124 41.41 20.07 2.42
CA THR A 124 40.39 21.06 2.15
C THR A 124 39.82 21.69 3.41
N PRO A 125 39.62 23.03 3.45
CA PRO A 125 38.97 23.73 4.55
C PRO A 125 37.43 23.58 4.48
N LEU A 126 36.94 22.37 4.32
CA LEU A 126 35.53 22.10 4.01
C LEU A 126 34.63 22.50 5.19
N LYS A 127 33.65 23.35 4.91
CA LYS A 127 32.62 23.81 5.84
C LYS A 127 31.25 23.20 5.54
N SER A 128 31.02 22.84 4.30
CA SER A 128 29.74 22.28 3.87
C SER A 128 29.92 21.11 2.92
N LEU A 129 29.30 19.96 3.23
CA LEU A 129 29.37 18.74 2.45
C LEU A 129 27.97 18.16 2.28
N ASP A 130 27.61 17.89 1.01
CA ASP A 130 26.38 17.16 0.66
C ASP A 130 26.71 16.00 -0.28
N LEU A 131 26.53 14.79 0.22
CA LEU A 131 26.63 13.52 -0.53
C LEU A 131 25.28 12.77 -0.53
N SER A 132 24.18 13.43 -0.21
CA SER A 132 22.85 12.80 -0.08
C SER A 132 22.49 12.03 -1.33
N ALA A 133 21.86 10.85 -1.18
CA ALA A 133 21.39 10.01 -2.27
C ALA A 133 22.47 9.72 -3.33
N THR A 134 23.67 9.34 -2.87
CA THR A 134 24.77 8.84 -3.69
C THR A 134 25.21 7.46 -3.24
N GLU A 135 25.99 6.77 -4.05
CA GLU A 135 26.57 5.45 -3.72
C GLU A 135 27.98 5.54 -3.10
N PHE A 136 28.36 6.67 -2.51
CA PHE A 136 29.61 6.75 -1.79
C PHE A 136 29.61 5.81 -0.56
N PRO A 137 30.64 4.97 -0.38
CA PRO A 137 30.80 4.18 0.83
C PRO A 137 31.25 5.09 1.97
N ILE A 138 30.36 5.46 2.88
CA ILE A 138 30.61 6.42 3.93
C ILE A 138 30.88 5.71 5.25
N ASN A 139 32.11 5.90 5.78
CA ASN A 139 32.42 5.60 7.16
C ASN A 139 32.24 6.90 7.98
N LEU A 140 31.06 7.05 8.59
CA LEU A 140 30.63 8.28 9.24
C LEU A 140 31.55 8.70 10.43
N PRO A 141 31.95 7.81 11.35
CA PRO A 141 32.92 8.16 12.41
C PRO A 141 34.22 8.73 11.86
N TYR A 142 34.70 8.13 10.80
CA TYR A 142 35.97 8.56 10.17
C TYR A 142 35.81 9.92 9.49
N LEU A 143 34.72 10.13 8.74
CA LEU A 143 34.41 11.40 8.11
C LEU A 143 34.38 12.55 9.13
N ILE A 144 33.66 12.36 10.23
CA ILE A 144 33.49 13.37 11.28
C ILE A 144 34.80 13.67 11.98
N SER A 145 35.66 12.67 12.24
CA SER A 145 36.95 12.90 12.91
C SER A 145 37.90 13.79 12.12
N ASN A 146 37.75 13.80 10.78
CA ASN A 146 38.62 14.57 9.87
C ASN A 146 38.11 15.97 9.54
N LEU A 147 36.78 16.20 9.58
CA LEU A 147 36.13 17.45 9.15
C LEU A 147 35.67 18.30 10.34
N LYS A 148 36.57 18.71 11.23
CA LYS A 148 36.23 19.45 12.45
C LYS A 148 35.64 20.84 12.22
N SER A 149 35.88 21.45 11.05
CA SER A 149 35.36 22.78 10.67
C SER A 149 34.00 22.73 10.00
N LEU A 150 33.39 21.55 9.93
CA LEU A 150 32.15 21.36 9.22
C LEU A 150 30.98 22.05 9.92
N LYS A 151 30.26 22.86 9.17
CA LYS A 151 29.02 23.54 9.59
C LYS A 151 27.77 22.92 9.02
N THR A 152 27.85 22.36 7.80
CA THR A 152 26.74 21.72 7.12
C THR A 152 27.13 20.33 6.66
N LEU A 153 26.37 19.33 7.04
CA LEU A 153 26.55 17.93 6.62
C LEU A 153 25.23 17.31 6.23
N TYR A 154 25.09 17.00 4.93
CA TYR A 154 23.90 16.35 4.37
C TYR A 154 24.29 14.99 3.78
N LEU A 155 23.76 13.93 4.36
CA LEU A 155 24.03 12.53 4.04
C LEU A 155 22.71 11.73 4.02
N SER A 156 21.61 12.34 3.58
CA SER A 156 20.33 11.67 3.48
C SER A 156 20.37 10.57 2.42
N GLY A 157 19.81 9.39 2.73
CA GLY A 157 19.73 8.27 1.77
C GLY A 157 21.09 7.72 1.33
N CYS A 158 22.06 7.69 2.22
CA CYS A 158 23.40 7.21 1.95
C CYS A 158 23.64 5.78 2.46
N ASN A 159 24.59 5.09 1.86
CA ASN A 159 24.94 3.73 2.23
C ASN A 159 26.05 3.77 3.28
N PHE A 160 25.70 3.76 4.58
CA PHE A 160 26.69 3.79 5.65
C PHE A 160 27.33 2.41 5.86
N ILE A 161 28.65 2.44 6.04
CA ILE A 161 29.45 1.27 6.40
C ILE A 161 29.93 1.45 7.84
N GLY A 162 29.61 0.52 8.74
CA GLY A 162 30.16 0.49 10.11
C GLY A 162 29.12 0.52 11.22
N SER A 163 29.55 0.91 12.42
CA SER A 163 28.74 0.86 13.64
C SER A 163 27.52 1.77 13.61
N SER A 164 26.38 1.22 13.97
CA SER A 164 25.12 1.94 14.13
C SER A 164 25.06 2.86 15.38
N ASN A 165 26.08 2.88 16.23
CA ASN A 165 26.09 3.67 17.46
C ASN A 165 26.53 5.11 17.18
N PRO A 166 25.67 6.12 17.36
CA PRO A 166 25.95 7.52 16.96
C PRO A 166 26.74 8.37 17.94
N THR A 167 27.45 7.78 18.90
CA THR A 167 28.21 8.56 19.94
C THR A 167 29.27 9.49 19.37
N PHE A 168 29.81 9.19 18.19
CA PHE A 168 30.78 10.03 17.48
C PHE A 168 30.21 11.37 16.98
N LEU A 169 28.90 11.53 16.91
CA LEU A 169 28.24 12.78 16.48
C LEU A 169 28.54 13.93 17.45
N SER A 170 28.88 13.63 18.71
CA SER A 170 29.30 14.65 19.68
C SER A 170 30.53 15.46 19.26
N ASN A 171 31.30 14.97 18.30
CA ASN A 171 32.51 15.66 17.79
C ASN A 171 32.19 16.82 16.81
N LEU A 172 30.91 16.95 16.36
CA LEU A 172 30.46 17.97 15.42
C LEU A 172 30.13 19.30 16.09
N SER A 173 30.97 19.81 16.97
CA SER A 173 30.68 21.00 17.81
C SER A 173 30.37 22.29 17.06
N GLN A 174 30.74 22.39 15.80
CA GLN A 174 30.52 23.57 14.94
C GLN A 174 29.34 23.40 13.99
N ILE A 175 28.63 22.26 14.06
CA ILE A 175 27.55 21.97 13.09
C ILE A 175 26.35 22.89 13.33
N THR A 176 25.89 23.51 12.26
CA THR A 176 24.68 24.33 12.24
C THR A 176 23.54 23.60 11.57
N SER A 177 23.83 22.71 10.57
CA SER A 177 22.84 21.95 9.83
C SER A 177 23.31 20.51 9.63
N LEU A 178 22.52 19.57 10.12
CA LEU A 178 22.78 18.13 10.02
C LEU A 178 21.57 17.39 9.48
N ASP A 179 21.77 16.72 8.34
CA ASP A 179 20.77 15.79 7.75
C ASP A 179 21.40 14.41 7.60
N LEU A 180 20.89 13.46 8.36
CA LEU A 180 21.21 12.02 8.29
C LEU A 180 19.95 11.20 8.03
N SER A 181 18.92 11.80 7.45
CA SER A 181 17.63 11.16 7.20
C SER A 181 17.71 10.00 6.18
N ASN A 182 16.69 9.17 6.14
CA ASN A 182 16.57 8.05 5.18
C ASN A 182 17.79 7.11 5.16
N ASN A 183 18.27 6.73 6.33
CA ASN A 183 19.41 5.85 6.49
C ASN A 183 19.04 4.64 7.35
N ASN A 184 20.00 3.77 7.62
CA ASN A 184 19.81 2.63 8.49
C ASN A 184 20.53 2.81 9.84
N LEU A 185 20.60 4.06 10.34
CA LEU A 185 21.21 4.37 11.62
C LEU A 185 20.30 3.90 12.76
N GLY A 186 20.88 3.31 13.78
CA GLY A 186 20.12 2.76 14.91
C GLY A 186 20.78 3.02 16.26
N GLY A 187 20.22 2.37 17.28
CA GLY A 187 20.64 2.56 18.67
C GLY A 187 19.90 3.72 19.34
N GLN A 188 20.41 4.15 20.50
CA GLN A 188 19.78 5.24 21.25
C GLN A 188 19.90 6.58 20.50
N PHE A 189 18.85 7.42 20.64
CA PHE A 189 18.90 8.77 20.09
C PHE A 189 20.16 9.53 20.53
N PRO A 190 20.91 10.18 19.62
CA PRO A 190 22.17 10.88 19.94
C PRO A 190 21.91 12.23 20.60
N TRP A 191 21.44 12.21 21.81
CA TRP A 191 21.00 13.37 22.58
C TRP A 191 22.08 14.45 22.74
N SER A 192 23.37 14.10 22.63
CA SER A 192 24.49 15.06 22.65
C SER A 192 24.40 16.15 21.58
N LEU A 193 23.71 15.89 20.48
CA LEU A 193 23.44 16.88 19.43
C LEU A 193 22.59 18.05 19.94
N LEU A 194 21.70 17.81 20.89
CA LEU A 194 20.87 18.86 21.47
C LEU A 194 21.65 19.87 22.31
N ASN A 195 22.89 19.57 22.70
CA ASN A 195 23.76 20.48 23.43
C ASN A 195 24.52 21.50 22.53
N PHE A 196 24.35 21.39 21.20
CA PHE A 196 25.01 22.29 20.27
C PHE A 196 24.25 23.61 20.15
N GLU A 197 24.83 24.68 20.71
CA GLU A 197 24.20 26.02 20.74
C GLU A 197 23.99 26.62 19.34
N VAL A 198 24.81 26.20 18.36
CA VAL A 198 24.79 26.72 16.99
C VAL A 198 23.88 25.92 16.07
N LEU A 199 23.31 24.82 16.55
CA LEU A 199 22.49 23.94 15.73
C LEU A 199 21.12 24.60 15.42
N THR A 200 20.83 24.78 14.15
CA THR A 200 19.57 25.35 13.65
C THR A 200 18.71 24.34 12.92
N TYR A 201 19.32 23.35 12.30
CA TYR A 201 18.66 22.32 11.49
C TYR A 201 19.14 20.92 11.88
N LEU A 202 18.20 20.06 12.28
CA LEU A 202 18.45 18.66 12.58
C LEU A 202 17.40 17.76 11.95
N ASP A 203 17.83 16.93 10.99
CA ASP A 203 16.98 15.87 10.41
C ASP A 203 17.64 14.50 10.61
N LEU A 204 16.99 13.67 11.42
CA LEU A 204 17.33 12.26 11.67
C LEU A 204 16.18 11.33 11.28
N SER A 205 15.25 11.82 10.46
CA SER A 205 14.05 11.07 10.09
C SER A 205 14.36 9.81 9.26
N TYR A 206 13.43 8.87 9.29
CA TYR A 206 13.52 7.61 8.56
C TYR A 206 14.83 6.85 8.82
N ASN A 207 15.05 6.56 10.10
CA ASN A 207 16.13 5.75 10.62
C ASN A 207 15.59 4.70 11.61
N ASN A 208 16.46 4.03 12.35
CA ASN A 208 16.09 3.01 13.34
C ASN A 208 16.46 3.44 14.78
N PHE A 209 16.40 4.73 15.09
CA PHE A 209 16.67 5.23 16.44
C PHE A 209 15.57 4.76 17.41
N ILE A 210 16.02 4.31 18.60
CA ILE A 210 15.16 3.77 19.67
C ILE A 210 15.30 4.60 20.96
N GLY A 211 14.41 4.33 21.92
CA GLY A 211 14.45 4.90 23.27
C GLY A 211 13.69 6.22 23.40
N GLN A 212 13.89 6.87 24.52
CA GLN A 212 13.18 8.10 24.88
C GLN A 212 14.05 9.34 24.62
N LEU A 213 13.39 10.44 24.26
CA LEU A 213 14.04 11.74 24.26
C LEU A 213 14.30 12.17 25.72
N PRO A 214 15.49 12.66 26.06
CA PRO A 214 15.81 13.03 27.41
C PRO A 214 15.07 14.30 27.88
N GLU A 215 14.68 14.36 29.14
CA GLU A 215 14.21 15.60 29.76
C GLU A 215 15.40 16.51 30.14
N VAL A 216 15.15 17.82 30.20
CA VAL A 216 16.14 18.79 30.68
C VAL A 216 15.99 18.97 32.16
N THR A 217 17.05 18.66 32.92
CA THR A 217 17.09 18.92 34.37
C THR A 217 17.67 20.30 34.64
N THR A 218 16.83 21.23 35.09
CA THR A 218 17.23 22.58 35.50
C THR A 218 17.79 22.64 36.92
N ASN A 219 17.70 21.57 37.72
CA ASN A 219 18.11 21.54 39.12
C ASN A 219 19.26 20.56 39.37
N LEU A 220 20.44 21.10 39.63
CA LEU A 220 21.64 20.38 40.10
C LEU A 220 21.43 19.63 41.43
N THR A 221 20.40 19.96 42.23
CA THR A 221 20.12 19.35 43.55
C THR A 221 19.49 17.97 43.53
N GLN A 222 18.90 17.53 42.40
CA GLN A 222 18.33 16.19 42.28
C GLN A 222 19.35 15.11 41.86
N ILE A 223 20.56 15.49 41.46
CA ILE A 223 21.61 14.56 41.01
C ILE A 223 22.15 13.70 42.18
N PHE A 224 22.00 14.15 43.41
CA PHE A 224 22.61 13.47 44.57
C PHE A 224 21.64 12.55 45.34
N SER A 225 20.38 12.42 44.95
CA SER A 225 19.40 11.64 45.74
C SER A 225 18.98 10.31 45.12
N SER A 226 19.45 9.96 43.95
CA SER A 226 19.13 8.66 43.32
C SER A 226 20.39 7.80 43.19
N ASN A 227 20.78 7.17 44.27
CA ASN A 227 21.66 5.99 44.24
C ASN A 227 20.89 4.79 43.70
N ASN A 228 20.57 4.74 42.39
CA ASN A 228 20.32 3.50 41.71
C ASN A 228 20.48 3.67 40.18
N SER A 229 21.57 3.14 39.73
CA SER A 229 21.84 2.54 38.39
C SER A 229 20.80 2.79 37.32
N SER A 230 21.10 3.66 36.40
CA SER A 230 21.01 3.54 34.94
C SER A 230 21.13 4.94 34.35
N ASN A 231 22.17 5.17 33.58
CA ASN A 231 22.46 6.24 32.64
C ASN A 231 21.31 7.27 32.41
N SER A 232 21.02 8.14 33.40
CA SER A 232 20.28 9.36 33.17
C SER A 232 21.18 10.34 32.44
N GLN A 233 21.16 10.30 31.13
CA GLN A 233 21.87 11.21 30.26
C GLN A 233 21.16 12.57 30.34
N LEU A 234 21.86 13.57 30.90
CA LEU A 234 21.28 14.88 31.16
C LEU A 234 21.59 15.80 29.97
N VAL A 235 20.55 16.38 29.38
CA VAL A 235 20.71 17.54 28.50
C VAL A 235 20.83 18.76 29.39
N ASN A 236 22.00 19.43 29.40
CA ASN A 236 22.29 20.54 30.29
C ASN A 236 21.73 21.88 29.80
N LYS A 237 21.31 21.96 28.52
CA LYS A 237 20.84 23.20 27.91
C LYS A 237 19.86 22.90 26.76
N ILE A 238 18.81 23.69 26.67
CA ILE A 238 17.85 23.63 25.56
C ILE A 238 18.49 24.24 24.31
N PRO A 239 18.36 23.61 23.12
CA PRO A 239 18.90 24.20 21.87
C PRO A 239 18.03 25.38 21.42
N SER A 240 18.29 26.57 21.97
CA SER A 240 17.48 27.78 21.76
C SER A 240 17.42 28.29 20.33
N ASN A 241 18.40 27.90 19.50
CA ASN A 241 18.52 28.33 18.10
C ASN A 241 17.94 27.34 17.09
N LEU A 242 17.40 26.18 17.54
CA LEU A 242 16.90 25.15 16.67
C LEU A 242 15.59 25.61 15.97
N GLU A 243 15.64 25.71 14.64
CA GLU A 243 14.51 26.10 13.82
C GLU A 243 13.78 24.89 13.20
N TYR A 244 14.51 23.83 12.91
CA TYR A 244 14.01 22.61 12.28
C TYR A 244 14.44 21.39 13.05
N LEU A 245 13.48 20.60 13.49
CA LEU A 245 13.67 19.31 14.15
C LEU A 245 12.79 18.25 13.48
N SER A 246 13.41 17.27 12.84
CA SER A 246 12.73 16.13 12.25
C SER A 246 13.30 14.82 12.79
N LEU A 247 12.45 14.06 13.47
CA LEU A 247 12.72 12.72 13.99
C LEU A 247 11.70 11.70 13.46
N SER A 248 10.93 12.05 12.43
CA SER A 248 9.87 11.20 11.89
C SER A 248 10.40 9.85 11.39
N GLY A 249 9.56 8.81 11.42
CA GLY A 249 9.94 7.50 10.88
C GLY A 249 11.09 6.83 11.65
N ASN A 250 11.00 6.80 12.98
CA ASN A 250 11.92 6.12 13.86
C ASN A 250 11.15 5.17 14.82
N LEU A 251 11.85 4.62 15.80
CA LEU A 251 11.29 3.75 16.84
C LEU A 251 11.35 4.42 18.23
N LEU A 252 11.31 5.77 18.25
CA LEU A 252 11.36 6.56 19.48
C LEU A 252 10.08 6.39 20.28
N ASN A 253 10.19 6.29 21.59
CA ASN A 253 9.07 6.03 22.51
C ASN A 253 9.07 6.99 23.72
N GLY A 254 8.21 6.72 24.69
CA GLY A 254 8.03 7.59 25.85
C GLY A 254 7.25 8.85 25.52
N THR A 255 7.33 9.85 26.37
CA THR A 255 6.63 11.13 26.19
C THR A 255 7.46 12.12 25.39
N ILE A 256 6.81 13.05 24.71
CA ILE A 256 7.51 14.20 24.10
C ILE A 256 7.94 15.11 25.25
N PRO A 257 9.26 15.35 25.42
CA PRO A 257 9.76 16.09 26.57
C PRO A 257 9.33 17.56 26.55
N SER A 258 9.23 18.13 27.74
CA SER A 258 8.72 19.49 27.97
C SER A 258 9.48 20.58 27.22
N TRP A 259 10.78 20.44 27.07
CA TRP A 259 11.62 21.41 26.38
C TRP A 259 11.27 21.60 24.90
N VAL A 260 10.71 20.59 24.22
CA VAL A 260 10.30 20.70 22.81
C VAL A 260 9.25 21.80 22.63
N TYR A 261 8.39 21.99 23.62
CA TYR A 261 7.33 23.00 23.58
C TYR A 261 7.79 24.41 23.97
N THR A 262 9.07 24.56 24.42
CA THR A 262 9.64 25.81 24.96
C THR A 262 10.71 26.42 24.05
N ILE A 263 11.05 25.82 22.89
CA ILE A 263 12.05 26.36 21.97
C ILE A 263 11.48 27.57 21.23
N PRO A 264 12.05 28.78 21.40
CA PRO A 264 11.47 30.00 20.83
C PRO A 264 11.67 30.13 19.33
N SER A 265 12.74 29.54 18.79
CA SER A 265 13.10 29.59 17.37
C SER A 265 12.46 28.50 16.52
N LEU A 266 11.84 27.48 17.12
CA LEU A 266 11.39 26.28 16.43
C LEU A 266 10.22 26.62 15.47
N ARG A 267 10.44 26.34 14.17
CA ARG A 267 9.49 26.58 13.10
C ARG A 267 8.92 25.28 12.53
N TYR A 268 9.73 24.21 12.51
CA TYR A 268 9.35 22.91 11.95
C TYR A 268 9.60 21.83 12.99
N LEU A 269 8.53 21.19 13.46
CA LEU A 269 8.58 20.05 14.37
C LEU A 269 7.93 18.84 13.70
N ARG A 270 8.74 17.84 13.39
CA ARG A 270 8.29 16.59 12.73
C ARG A 270 8.66 15.40 13.59
N LEU A 271 7.66 14.80 14.25
CA LEU A 271 7.81 13.62 15.11
C LEU A 271 6.93 12.45 14.67
N ALA A 272 6.35 12.53 13.47
CA ALA A 272 5.44 11.52 12.93
C ALA A 272 6.08 10.12 12.81
N TYR A 273 5.26 9.08 12.75
CA TYR A 273 5.72 7.70 12.58
C TYR A 273 6.77 7.28 13.62
N ASN A 274 6.39 7.38 14.90
CA ASN A 274 7.16 6.95 16.06
C ASN A 274 6.23 6.20 17.05
N GLN A 275 6.71 5.98 18.26
CA GLN A 275 5.96 5.32 19.34
C GLN A 275 5.76 6.26 20.54
N PHE A 276 5.70 7.57 20.32
CA PHE A 276 5.49 8.54 21.40
C PHE A 276 4.13 8.35 22.07
N THR A 277 4.13 8.47 23.40
CA THR A 277 2.96 8.28 24.28
C THR A 277 2.70 9.53 25.12
N GLY A 278 1.67 9.49 25.97
CA GLY A 278 1.33 10.61 26.87
C GLY A 278 0.61 11.75 26.15
N HIS A 279 0.60 12.91 26.77
CA HIS A 279 -0.14 14.07 26.29
C HIS A 279 0.74 15.03 25.50
N ILE A 280 0.11 15.73 24.57
CA ILE A 280 0.75 16.88 23.91
C ILE A 280 0.85 18.01 24.94
N GLY A 281 2.06 18.52 25.17
CA GLY A 281 2.28 19.60 26.13
C GLY A 281 1.87 20.98 25.62
N ASP A 282 1.96 21.97 26.49
CA ASP A 282 1.60 23.36 26.21
C ASP A 282 2.72 24.13 25.51
N PHE A 283 2.45 24.61 24.31
CA PHE A 283 3.37 25.44 23.53
C PHE A 283 3.52 26.84 24.15
N GLN A 284 4.76 27.26 24.41
CA GLN A 284 5.10 28.54 25.05
C GLN A 284 5.28 29.68 24.03
N HIS A 285 5.70 29.34 22.79
CA HIS A 285 5.99 30.29 21.72
C HIS A 285 5.12 30.07 20.50
N ASN A 286 5.01 31.05 19.61
CA ASN A 286 4.15 31.04 18.42
C ASN A 286 4.94 30.91 17.10
N SER A 287 6.20 30.54 17.17
CA SER A 287 7.13 30.46 16.02
C SER A 287 6.82 29.32 15.05
N LEU A 288 6.14 28.25 15.52
CA LEU A 288 5.86 27.08 14.72
C LEU A 288 5.03 27.39 13.47
N VAL A 289 5.53 26.90 12.32
CA VAL A 289 4.92 26.95 11.01
C VAL A 289 4.40 25.58 10.60
N TYR A 290 5.07 24.52 11.04
CA TYR A 290 4.80 23.14 10.69
C TYR A 290 4.86 22.25 11.93
N LEU A 291 3.77 21.54 12.22
CA LEU A 291 3.67 20.60 13.34
C LEU A 291 3.09 19.29 12.87
N SER A 292 3.90 18.22 12.89
CA SER A 292 3.49 16.86 12.52
C SER A 292 3.81 15.90 13.66
N LEU A 293 2.75 15.37 14.27
CA LEU A 293 2.79 14.40 15.38
C LEU A 293 2.04 13.11 15.02
N ASP A 294 1.65 12.95 13.77
CA ASP A 294 0.83 11.85 13.29
C ASP A 294 1.51 10.48 13.40
N ASN A 295 0.71 9.42 13.39
CA ASN A 295 1.20 8.06 13.53
C ASN A 295 2.08 7.84 14.76
N ASN A 296 1.49 8.12 15.94
CA ASN A 296 2.07 7.89 17.24
C ASN A 296 1.03 7.25 18.19
N ASN A 297 1.35 7.15 19.46
CA ASN A 297 0.42 6.65 20.49
C ASN A 297 0.07 7.75 21.52
N LEU A 298 0.00 9.01 21.06
CA LEU A 298 -0.33 10.16 21.89
C LEU A 298 -1.79 10.10 22.35
N SER A 299 -2.06 10.53 23.58
CA SER A 299 -3.36 10.43 24.21
C SER A 299 -3.79 11.76 24.86
N GLY A 300 -5.01 11.79 25.41
CA GLY A 300 -5.54 12.97 26.06
C GLY A 300 -6.03 14.07 25.11
N PRO A 301 -6.39 15.22 25.62
CA PRO A 301 -6.97 16.30 24.84
C PRO A 301 -5.92 17.07 24.04
N LEU A 302 -6.35 17.71 22.98
CA LEU A 302 -5.55 18.68 22.24
C LEU A 302 -5.35 19.94 23.11
N PRO A 303 -4.13 20.37 23.41
CA PRO A 303 -3.88 21.48 24.31
C PRO A 303 -4.40 22.81 23.74
N LEU A 304 -5.03 23.63 24.59
CA LEU A 304 -5.55 24.94 24.18
C LEU A 304 -4.47 25.91 23.69
N SER A 305 -3.22 25.68 24.12
CA SER A 305 -2.05 26.48 23.66
C SER A 305 -1.80 26.40 22.16
N ILE A 306 -2.30 25.36 21.47
CA ILE A 306 -2.24 25.30 20.00
C ILE A 306 -2.88 26.55 19.36
N SER A 307 -3.96 27.10 19.94
CA SER A 307 -4.59 28.32 19.44
C SER A 307 -3.68 29.58 19.46
N LYS A 308 -2.54 29.51 20.14
CA LYS A 308 -1.55 30.59 20.17
C LYS A 308 -0.57 30.51 18.99
N LEU A 309 -0.50 29.39 18.29
CA LEU A 309 0.43 29.15 17.18
C LEU A 309 -0.01 29.85 15.89
N VAL A 310 -0.15 31.17 15.92
CA VAL A 310 -0.72 31.96 14.81
C VAL A 310 0.09 31.89 13.51
N SER A 311 1.35 31.48 13.58
CA SER A 311 2.22 31.27 12.40
C SER A 311 1.99 29.91 11.73
N LEU A 312 1.21 29.02 12.35
CA LEU A 312 1.06 27.62 11.91
C LEU A 312 0.35 27.54 10.57
N ARG A 313 0.92 26.80 9.63
CA ARG A 313 0.37 26.53 8.29
C ARG A 313 -0.04 25.07 8.14
N TYR A 314 0.66 24.16 8.80
CA TYR A 314 0.42 22.72 8.78
C TYR A 314 0.30 22.19 10.20
N LEU A 315 -0.80 21.48 10.47
CA LEU A 315 -1.04 20.75 11.72
C LEU A 315 -1.53 19.36 11.41
N SER A 316 -0.77 18.33 11.75
CA SER A 316 -1.26 16.95 11.72
C SER A 316 -1.00 16.26 13.06
N VAL A 317 -2.09 15.71 13.60
CA VAL A 317 -2.10 14.83 14.79
C VAL A 317 -2.84 13.54 14.50
N SER A 318 -3.00 13.21 13.22
CA SER A 318 -3.73 12.03 12.76
C SER A 318 -3.10 10.72 13.26
N PHE A 319 -3.88 9.64 13.30
CA PHE A 319 -3.40 8.32 13.71
C PHE A 319 -2.74 8.33 15.09
N ASN A 320 -3.51 8.78 16.09
CA ASN A 320 -3.14 8.78 17.50
C ASN A 320 -4.32 8.27 18.35
N ASN A 321 -4.17 8.34 19.67
CA ASN A 321 -5.21 7.98 20.64
C ASN A 321 -5.71 9.21 21.41
N LEU A 322 -5.76 10.37 20.71
CA LEU A 322 -6.23 11.62 21.31
C LEU A 322 -7.72 11.51 21.64
N SER A 323 -8.13 12.22 22.71
CA SER A 323 -9.49 12.14 23.25
C SER A 323 -10.02 13.52 23.64
N GLY A 324 -11.31 13.55 23.94
CA GLY A 324 -11.98 14.78 24.37
C GLY A 324 -12.63 15.55 23.22
N ASN A 325 -13.25 16.66 23.59
CA ASN A 325 -13.99 17.49 22.66
C ASN A 325 -13.14 18.69 22.19
N VAL A 326 -12.87 18.75 20.91
CA VAL A 326 -12.13 19.85 20.30
C VAL A 326 -13.09 20.92 19.85
N GLU A 327 -12.97 22.10 20.46
CA GLU A 327 -13.73 23.26 20.05
C GLU A 327 -13.10 23.91 18.81
N SER A 328 -13.85 24.08 17.74
CA SER A 328 -13.33 24.68 16.50
C SER A 328 -12.79 26.11 16.66
N LYS A 329 -13.30 26.84 17.67
CA LYS A 329 -12.76 28.18 17.94
C LYS A 329 -11.23 28.20 18.10
N ILE A 330 -10.60 27.08 18.43
CA ILE A 330 -9.14 26.91 18.48
C ILE A 330 -8.56 27.19 17.10
N PHE A 331 -9.16 26.64 16.04
CA PHE A 331 -8.64 26.75 14.67
C PHE A 331 -8.91 28.12 14.04
N PHE A 332 -9.98 28.82 14.43
CA PHE A 332 -10.25 30.18 13.92
C PHE A 332 -9.18 31.20 14.28
N LYS A 333 -8.41 30.95 15.33
CA LYS A 333 -7.27 31.80 15.71
C LYS A 333 -6.02 31.54 14.88
N LEU A 334 -5.96 30.43 14.15
CA LEU A 334 -4.82 30.02 13.34
C LEU A 334 -4.96 30.56 11.91
N GLU A 335 -4.87 31.89 11.76
CA GLU A 335 -5.17 32.62 10.50
C GLU A 335 -4.33 32.12 9.29
N ASN A 336 -3.15 31.58 9.55
CA ASN A 336 -2.24 31.07 8.52
C ASN A 336 -2.43 29.59 8.20
N LEU A 337 -3.28 28.85 8.94
CA LEU A 337 -3.44 27.41 8.78
C LEU A 337 -4.00 27.08 7.39
N ARG A 338 -3.33 26.15 6.70
CA ARG A 338 -3.69 25.66 5.37
C ARG A 338 -4.09 24.20 5.38
N GLU A 339 -3.43 23.42 6.20
CA GLU A 339 -3.61 21.99 6.25
C GLU A 339 -3.86 21.54 7.69
N LEU A 340 -4.96 20.83 7.90
CA LEU A 340 -5.38 20.29 9.19
C LEU A 340 -5.69 18.80 9.07
N GLY A 341 -4.90 17.96 9.76
CA GLY A 341 -5.10 16.52 9.88
C GLY A 341 -5.36 16.09 11.33
N MET A 342 -6.55 15.50 11.57
CA MET A 342 -6.93 14.90 12.86
C MET A 342 -7.54 13.51 12.68
N SER A 343 -7.38 12.91 11.52
CA SER A 343 -7.95 11.60 11.18
C SER A 343 -7.49 10.50 12.14
N ASN A 344 -8.32 9.47 12.29
CA ASN A 344 -7.98 8.29 13.08
C ASN A 344 -7.58 8.59 14.54
N ASN A 345 -8.42 9.37 15.18
CA ASN A 345 -8.43 9.59 16.63
C ASN A 345 -9.82 9.22 17.18
N PRO A 346 -10.09 7.95 17.45
CA PRO A 346 -11.47 7.47 17.67
C PRO A 346 -12.12 8.00 18.96
N LEU A 347 -11.35 8.54 19.88
CA LEU A 347 -11.87 9.12 21.13
C LEU A 347 -11.96 10.65 21.07
N LEU A 348 -11.58 11.25 19.92
CA LEU A 348 -11.68 12.68 19.70
C LEU A 348 -13.05 13.00 19.09
N SER A 349 -13.69 14.06 19.55
CA SER A 349 -14.92 14.58 18.99
C SER A 349 -14.79 16.06 18.66
N LEU A 350 -15.47 16.49 17.60
CA LEU A 350 -15.59 17.88 17.25
C LEU A 350 -16.95 18.38 17.77
N SER A 351 -16.95 19.45 18.58
CA SER A 351 -18.21 20.08 18.97
C SER A 351 -18.94 20.66 17.77
N SER A 352 -20.25 20.38 17.68
CA SER A 352 -21.10 20.98 16.67
C SER A 352 -21.15 22.51 16.83
N PHE A 353 -20.98 23.23 15.70
CA PHE A 353 -20.83 24.68 15.68
C PHE A 353 -22.12 25.37 15.25
N THR A 354 -22.61 26.21 16.10
CA THR A 354 -23.79 27.05 15.88
C THR A 354 -23.45 28.54 15.68
N PHE A 355 -22.25 28.88 15.15
CA PHE A 355 -21.89 30.31 15.04
C PHE A 355 -21.60 30.73 13.61
N ALA A 356 -22.51 31.57 13.08
CA ALA A 356 -22.49 32.12 11.74
C ALA A 356 -21.45 33.25 11.51
N THR A 357 -20.55 33.52 12.45
CA THR A 357 -19.68 34.72 12.39
C THR A 357 -18.19 34.43 12.32
N ASN A 358 -17.76 33.19 12.44
CA ASN A 358 -16.33 32.85 12.45
C ASN A 358 -15.89 32.32 11.09
N ILE A 359 -15.05 33.09 10.40
CA ILE A 359 -14.43 32.72 9.13
C ILE A 359 -13.28 31.75 9.43
N LEU A 360 -13.29 30.55 8.82
CA LEU A 360 -12.15 29.66 8.84
C LEU A 360 -10.92 30.35 8.22
N PRO A 361 -9.71 30.01 8.71
CA PRO A 361 -8.50 30.30 7.95
C PRO A 361 -8.64 29.72 6.54
N LYS A 362 -7.81 30.20 5.62
CA LYS A 362 -7.82 29.75 4.21
C LYS A 362 -7.34 28.28 4.11
N ILE A 363 -8.10 27.37 4.71
CA ILE A 363 -7.79 25.94 4.70
C ILE A 363 -7.89 25.38 3.29
N VAL A 364 -6.85 24.68 2.87
CA VAL A 364 -6.71 24.02 1.58
C VAL A 364 -6.94 22.51 1.72
N SER A 365 -6.44 21.91 2.79
CA SER A 365 -6.60 20.48 3.07
C SER A 365 -7.15 20.23 4.46
N LEU A 366 -8.24 19.46 4.55
CA LEU A 366 -8.87 19.06 5.81
C LEU A 366 -9.09 17.55 5.84
N GLN A 367 -8.44 16.88 6.79
CA GLN A 367 -8.51 15.44 6.97
C GLN A 367 -9.09 15.10 8.35
N LEU A 368 -10.32 14.61 8.37
CA LEU A 368 -11.11 14.25 9.55
C LEU A 368 -11.69 12.84 9.44
N SER A 369 -11.00 11.93 8.76
CA SER A 369 -11.42 10.54 8.65
C SER A 369 -11.41 9.87 10.04
N SER A 370 -12.38 8.99 10.32
CA SER A 370 -12.44 8.23 11.59
C SER A 370 -12.37 9.12 12.84
N SER A 371 -13.16 10.21 12.88
CA SER A 371 -13.16 11.21 13.94
C SER A 371 -14.52 11.38 14.64
N ASN A 372 -15.36 10.33 14.59
CA ASN A 372 -16.70 10.30 15.20
C ASN A 372 -17.64 11.45 14.80
N ILE A 373 -17.52 11.94 13.56
CA ILE A 373 -18.35 13.01 13.05
C ILE A 373 -19.72 12.45 12.67
N ILE A 374 -20.79 13.04 13.21
CA ILE A 374 -22.17 12.60 12.99
C ILE A 374 -22.92 13.37 11.92
N GLU A 375 -22.44 14.57 11.57
CA GLU A 375 -22.99 15.45 10.53
C GLU A 375 -21.85 16.22 9.84
N ILE A 376 -22.08 16.67 8.61
CA ILE A 376 -21.09 17.50 7.89
C ILE A 376 -20.88 18.80 8.66
N PRO A 377 -19.64 19.12 9.08
CA PRO A 377 -19.38 20.28 9.95
C PRO A 377 -19.79 21.60 9.31
N HIS A 378 -20.66 22.36 9.95
CA HIS A 378 -21.18 23.61 9.43
C HIS A 378 -20.12 24.69 9.16
N PHE A 379 -18.99 24.65 9.84
CA PHE A 379 -17.89 25.59 9.61
C PHE A 379 -17.31 25.50 8.18
N LEU A 380 -17.53 24.38 7.48
CA LEU A 380 -17.14 24.23 6.08
C LEU A 380 -17.85 25.21 5.14
N GLN A 381 -18.98 25.82 5.54
CA GLN A 381 -19.66 26.83 4.72
C GLN A 381 -18.76 28.00 4.32
N THR A 382 -17.73 28.29 5.12
CA THR A 382 -16.78 29.38 4.87
C THR A 382 -15.46 28.92 4.25
N ALA A 383 -15.35 27.64 3.89
CA ALA A 383 -14.13 27.04 3.36
C ALA A 383 -14.03 27.20 1.83
N GLU A 384 -13.88 28.45 1.36
CA GLU A 384 -13.85 28.76 -0.08
C GLU A 384 -12.63 28.19 -0.82
N TYR A 385 -11.51 28.00 -0.12
CA TYR A 385 -10.22 27.61 -0.71
C TYR A 385 -9.91 26.12 -0.58
N ILE A 386 -10.88 25.32 -0.12
CA ILE A 386 -10.64 23.92 0.12
C ILE A 386 -10.45 23.15 -1.19
N GLU A 387 -9.34 22.45 -1.29
CA GLU A 387 -8.96 21.59 -2.41
C GLU A 387 -9.08 20.12 -2.06
N GLN A 388 -8.85 19.76 -0.78
CA GLN A 388 -8.88 18.40 -0.31
C GLN A 388 -9.72 18.27 0.96
N LEU A 389 -10.73 17.42 0.90
CA LEU A 389 -11.62 17.13 2.02
C LEU A 389 -11.80 15.62 2.20
N ASP A 390 -11.38 15.12 3.35
CA ASP A 390 -11.62 13.75 3.78
C ASP A 390 -12.45 13.71 5.07
N LEU A 391 -13.69 13.22 4.95
CA LEU A 391 -14.63 12.95 6.05
C LEU A 391 -14.99 11.45 6.08
N SER A 392 -14.17 10.59 5.53
CA SER A 392 -14.45 9.16 5.43
C SER A 392 -14.49 8.47 6.80
N ASN A 393 -15.09 7.28 6.83
CA ASN A 393 -15.16 6.44 8.02
C ASN A 393 -15.68 7.18 9.26
N ASN A 394 -16.78 7.89 9.10
CA ASN A 394 -17.47 8.62 10.14
C ASN A 394 -18.93 8.11 10.30
N GLN A 395 -19.76 8.83 11.03
CA GLN A 395 -21.15 8.48 11.27
C GLN A 395 -22.12 9.47 10.62
N ILE A 396 -21.70 10.14 9.54
CA ILE A 396 -22.47 11.16 8.84
C ILE A 396 -23.71 10.51 8.21
N LYS A 397 -24.90 11.06 8.50
CA LYS A 397 -26.19 10.47 8.12
C LYS A 397 -27.00 11.39 7.21
N GLY A 398 -27.92 10.75 6.45
CA GLY A 398 -28.93 11.47 5.70
C GLY A 398 -28.43 12.02 4.38
N ASN A 399 -29.06 13.09 3.92
CA ASN A 399 -28.73 13.69 2.62
C ASN A 399 -27.57 14.67 2.73
N ILE A 400 -26.78 14.81 1.68
CA ILE A 400 -25.79 15.88 1.59
C ILE A 400 -26.55 17.22 1.58
N PRO A 401 -26.26 18.16 2.53
CA PRO A 401 -26.94 19.44 2.60
C PRO A 401 -26.68 20.30 1.38
N LYS A 402 -27.68 21.06 0.93
CA LYS A 402 -27.52 21.95 -0.23
C LYS A 402 -26.37 22.94 -0.09
N TRP A 403 -26.17 23.49 1.11
CA TRP A 403 -25.06 24.42 1.36
C TRP A 403 -23.68 23.80 1.15
N PHE A 404 -23.53 22.49 1.42
CA PHE A 404 -22.27 21.78 1.23
C PHE A 404 -21.89 21.69 -0.25
N LEU A 405 -22.85 21.69 -1.15
CA LEU A 405 -22.58 21.67 -2.58
C LEU A 405 -21.90 22.96 -3.10
N GLU A 406 -21.93 24.03 -2.32
CA GLU A 406 -21.23 25.30 -2.65
C GLU A 406 -19.80 25.35 -2.06
N VAL A 407 -19.45 24.42 -1.14
CA VAL A 407 -18.12 24.37 -0.50
C VAL A 407 -17.08 23.99 -1.53
N GLY A 408 -16.05 24.81 -1.68
CA GLY A 408 -14.94 24.55 -2.61
C GLY A 408 -15.39 24.32 -4.07
N LYS A 409 -16.48 24.94 -4.52
CA LYS A 409 -17.10 24.67 -5.81
C LYS A 409 -16.14 24.74 -7.00
N ASP A 410 -15.20 25.68 -6.95
CA ASP A 410 -14.20 25.90 -8.00
C ASP A 410 -12.77 25.50 -7.59
N SER A 411 -12.56 25.02 -6.35
CA SER A 411 -11.24 24.63 -5.84
C SER A 411 -11.13 23.14 -5.50
N LEU A 412 -12.23 22.48 -5.08
CA LEU A 412 -12.21 21.11 -4.60
C LEU A 412 -11.79 20.13 -5.71
N SER A 413 -10.67 19.45 -5.46
CA SER A 413 -10.07 18.43 -6.35
C SER A 413 -10.16 17.01 -5.79
N TYR A 414 -10.25 16.89 -4.47
CA TYR A 414 -10.34 15.62 -3.76
C TYR A 414 -11.47 15.66 -2.72
N LEU A 415 -12.41 14.71 -2.83
CA LEU A 415 -13.50 14.53 -1.86
C LEU A 415 -13.66 13.06 -1.50
N ASN A 416 -13.47 12.74 -0.24
CA ASN A 416 -13.70 11.42 0.31
C ASN A 416 -14.79 11.47 1.41
N LEU A 417 -15.94 10.84 1.13
CA LEU A 417 -17.06 10.68 2.05
C LEU A 417 -17.39 9.19 2.25
N SER A 418 -16.47 8.30 1.94
CA SER A 418 -16.67 6.85 2.04
C SER A 418 -16.88 6.39 3.48
N TYR A 419 -17.48 5.22 3.65
CA TYR A 419 -17.76 4.62 4.97
C TYR A 419 -18.52 5.58 5.91
N ASN A 420 -19.69 6.02 5.46
CA ASN A 420 -20.63 6.82 6.22
C ASN A 420 -22.06 6.24 6.09
N SER A 421 -23.08 6.99 6.47
CA SER A 421 -24.50 6.58 6.35
C SER A 421 -25.30 7.57 5.49
N LEU A 422 -24.68 8.12 4.45
CA LEU A 422 -25.32 9.03 3.51
C LEU A 422 -26.37 8.31 2.68
N THR A 423 -27.55 8.93 2.50
CA THR A 423 -28.68 8.30 1.82
C THR A 423 -28.95 8.85 0.42
N SER A 424 -28.60 10.10 0.16
CA SER A 424 -28.71 10.65 -1.19
C SER A 424 -27.62 11.68 -1.47
N VAL A 425 -27.26 11.74 -2.75
CA VAL A 425 -26.36 12.74 -3.32
C VAL A 425 -27.13 13.41 -4.45
N GLY A 426 -27.21 14.72 -4.42
CA GLY A 426 -27.83 15.50 -5.52
C GLY A 426 -26.89 15.61 -6.72
N HIS A 427 -27.06 16.70 -7.47
CA HIS A 427 -26.12 17.06 -8.54
C HIS A 427 -24.74 17.39 -7.95
N LEU A 428 -23.66 16.91 -8.59
CA LEU A 428 -22.28 17.15 -8.20
C LEU A 428 -21.74 18.42 -8.90
N PRO A 429 -21.58 19.55 -8.19
CA PRO A 429 -21.28 20.84 -8.82
C PRO A 429 -19.78 21.10 -9.03
N TRP A 430 -18.90 20.34 -8.42
CA TRP A 430 -17.45 20.56 -8.36
C TRP A 430 -16.75 20.26 -9.69
N LYS A 431 -16.42 21.30 -10.46
CA LYS A 431 -15.86 21.15 -11.82
C LYS A 431 -14.45 20.60 -11.85
N ASN A 432 -13.64 20.93 -10.83
CA ASN A 432 -12.22 20.56 -10.76
C ASN A 432 -11.97 19.25 -10.01
N LEU A 433 -13.05 18.54 -9.61
CA LEU A 433 -12.93 17.33 -8.83
C LEU A 433 -12.30 16.21 -9.66
N GLY A 434 -11.12 15.76 -9.21
CA GLY A 434 -10.38 14.64 -9.80
C GLY A 434 -10.61 13.33 -9.07
N TYR A 435 -10.87 13.39 -7.76
CA TYR A 435 -11.08 12.23 -6.91
C TYR A 435 -12.40 12.35 -6.14
N LEU A 436 -13.28 11.34 -6.25
CA LEU A 436 -14.54 11.27 -5.54
C LEU A 436 -14.82 9.85 -5.05
N ASP A 437 -14.92 9.71 -3.73
CA ASP A 437 -15.20 8.42 -3.10
C ASP A 437 -16.44 8.50 -2.18
N PHE A 438 -17.49 7.77 -2.55
CA PHE A 438 -18.72 7.56 -1.77
C PHE A 438 -18.92 6.09 -1.39
N ARG A 439 -17.91 5.24 -1.51
CA ARG A 439 -18.08 3.80 -1.22
C ARG A 439 -18.61 3.56 0.19
N SER A 440 -19.33 2.46 0.36
CA SER A 440 -19.84 2.02 1.68
C SER A 440 -20.67 3.11 2.38
N ASN A 441 -21.76 3.49 1.71
CA ASN A 441 -22.81 4.37 2.23
C ASN A 441 -24.19 3.72 2.04
N LEU A 442 -25.25 4.47 2.22
CA LEU A 442 -26.64 4.04 2.04
C LEU A 442 -27.31 4.76 0.86
N LEU A 443 -26.52 5.21 -0.12
CA LEU A 443 -27.00 6.00 -1.26
C LEU A 443 -28.03 5.22 -2.06
N GLN A 444 -29.17 5.88 -2.37
CA GLN A 444 -30.29 5.31 -3.11
C GLN A 444 -30.60 6.16 -4.36
N GLY A 445 -31.38 5.58 -5.24
CA GLY A 445 -31.79 6.24 -6.48
C GLY A 445 -30.81 6.05 -7.63
N PRO A 446 -30.85 6.91 -8.63
CA PRO A 446 -30.02 6.77 -9.82
C PRO A 446 -28.55 7.08 -9.55
N LEU A 447 -27.67 6.49 -10.38
CA LEU A 447 -26.22 6.73 -10.33
C LEU A 447 -25.90 8.21 -10.56
N PRO A 448 -25.24 8.91 -9.61
CA PRO A 448 -24.83 10.29 -9.81
C PRO A 448 -23.75 10.37 -10.89
N VAL A 449 -23.85 11.40 -11.73
CA VAL A 449 -22.88 11.65 -12.82
C VAL A 449 -21.77 12.53 -12.29
N PRO A 450 -20.51 12.06 -12.27
CA PRO A 450 -19.39 12.88 -11.81
C PRO A 450 -18.99 13.94 -12.85
N PRO A 451 -18.18 14.95 -12.47
CA PRO A 451 -17.67 15.95 -13.40
C PRO A 451 -16.70 15.34 -14.43
N LEU A 452 -16.55 16.01 -15.58
CA LEU A 452 -15.80 15.48 -16.71
C LEU A 452 -14.30 15.24 -16.44
N GLY A 453 -13.72 16.02 -15.53
CA GLY A 453 -12.29 15.91 -15.16
C GLY A 453 -11.95 14.81 -14.18
N ILE A 454 -12.94 14.01 -13.75
CA ILE A 454 -12.75 12.98 -12.73
C ILE A 454 -11.77 11.89 -13.20
N SER A 455 -10.80 11.56 -12.36
CA SER A 455 -9.87 10.44 -12.58
C SER A 455 -10.21 9.22 -11.72
N PHE A 456 -10.70 9.43 -10.52
CA PHE A 456 -11.15 8.38 -9.61
C PHE A 456 -12.60 8.62 -9.20
N PHE A 457 -13.46 7.63 -9.43
CA PHE A 457 -14.86 7.67 -9.00
C PHE A 457 -15.28 6.32 -8.42
N SER A 458 -15.66 6.31 -7.16
CA SER A 458 -16.25 5.14 -6.51
C SER A 458 -17.56 5.48 -5.80
N VAL A 459 -18.59 4.67 -6.08
CA VAL A 459 -19.85 4.62 -5.35
C VAL A 459 -20.16 3.18 -4.92
N SER A 460 -19.13 2.35 -4.80
CA SER A 460 -19.31 0.94 -4.49
C SER A 460 -19.94 0.70 -3.12
N ARG A 461 -20.56 -0.46 -2.94
CA ARG A 461 -21.24 -0.84 -1.68
C ARG A 461 -22.27 0.20 -1.23
N ASN A 462 -23.26 0.43 -2.12
CA ASN A 462 -24.39 1.32 -1.89
C ASN A 462 -25.70 0.64 -2.35
N ASN A 463 -26.80 1.36 -2.31
CA ASN A 463 -28.15 0.92 -2.76
C ASN A 463 -28.57 1.60 -4.07
N ILE A 464 -27.62 1.96 -4.93
CA ILE A 464 -27.87 2.68 -6.18
C ILE A 464 -28.58 1.75 -7.18
N THR A 465 -29.60 2.29 -7.84
CA THR A 465 -30.46 1.58 -8.79
C THR A 465 -30.46 2.22 -10.18
N GLY A 466 -31.11 1.58 -11.12
CA GLY A 466 -31.26 2.10 -12.48
C GLY A 466 -30.08 1.72 -13.39
N GLN A 467 -29.92 2.47 -14.47
CA GLN A 467 -28.93 2.17 -15.51
C GLN A 467 -27.72 3.08 -15.42
N ILE A 468 -26.60 2.64 -15.97
CA ILE A 468 -25.41 3.49 -16.17
C ILE A 468 -25.75 4.47 -17.29
N SER A 469 -25.71 5.78 -16.99
CA SER A 469 -26.00 6.83 -17.96
C SER A 469 -24.96 6.88 -19.08
N SER A 470 -25.39 7.20 -20.31
CA SER A 470 -24.47 7.52 -21.41
C SER A 470 -23.57 8.73 -21.14
N SER A 471 -23.92 9.56 -20.16
CA SER A 471 -23.07 10.68 -19.72
C SER A 471 -21.68 10.22 -19.23
N PHE A 472 -21.58 8.99 -18.71
CA PHE A 472 -20.29 8.40 -18.33
C PHE A 472 -19.31 8.27 -19.50
N CYS A 473 -19.80 8.21 -20.70
CA CYS A 473 -18.98 8.09 -21.91
C CYS A 473 -18.15 9.34 -22.23
N ASN A 474 -18.47 10.45 -21.58
CA ASN A 474 -17.75 11.71 -21.73
C ASN A 474 -16.58 11.86 -20.71
N LEU A 475 -16.41 10.89 -19.81
CA LEU A 475 -15.37 10.91 -18.78
C LEU A 475 -14.01 10.54 -19.38
N SER A 476 -13.41 11.46 -20.12
CA SER A 476 -12.14 11.20 -20.83
C SER A 476 -10.93 11.04 -19.91
N SER A 477 -11.01 11.52 -18.67
CA SER A 477 -9.91 11.49 -17.70
C SER A 477 -10.00 10.32 -16.71
N ILE A 478 -11.08 9.50 -16.78
CA ILE A 478 -11.32 8.43 -15.81
C ILE A 478 -10.26 7.33 -15.90
N GLU A 479 -9.59 7.06 -14.79
CA GLU A 479 -8.61 5.98 -14.62
C GLU A 479 -9.17 4.85 -13.74
N TYR A 480 -9.93 5.18 -12.71
CA TYR A 480 -10.51 4.23 -11.75
C TYR A 480 -12.01 4.44 -11.65
N LEU A 481 -12.79 3.44 -12.04
CA LEU A 481 -14.25 3.45 -11.98
C LEU A 481 -14.75 2.23 -11.19
N ASP A 482 -15.25 2.47 -9.98
CA ASP A 482 -15.79 1.43 -9.11
C ASP A 482 -17.27 1.69 -8.79
N LEU A 483 -18.15 0.91 -9.43
CA LEU A 483 -19.60 0.93 -9.25
C LEU A 483 -20.11 -0.37 -8.61
N SER A 484 -19.21 -1.17 -8.05
CA SER A 484 -19.47 -2.51 -7.56
C SER A 484 -20.45 -2.53 -6.38
N TYR A 485 -21.05 -3.70 -6.13
CA TYR A 485 -21.97 -3.92 -4.99
C TYR A 485 -23.07 -2.88 -4.90
N ASN A 486 -23.86 -2.78 -5.98
CA ASN A 486 -25.04 -1.93 -6.11
C ASN A 486 -26.19 -2.72 -6.75
N HIS A 487 -27.26 -2.04 -7.13
CA HIS A 487 -28.42 -2.62 -7.84
C HIS A 487 -28.57 -2.06 -9.27
N LEU A 488 -27.44 -1.69 -9.88
CA LEU A 488 -27.42 -1.19 -11.25
C LEU A 488 -27.91 -2.28 -12.21
N SER A 489 -28.72 -1.90 -13.19
CA SER A 489 -29.38 -2.82 -14.11
C SER A 489 -29.21 -2.37 -15.56
N ASN A 490 -29.73 -3.19 -16.50
CA ASN A 490 -29.62 -2.98 -17.93
C ASN A 490 -28.21 -3.17 -18.48
N MET A 491 -28.03 -2.85 -19.75
CA MET A 491 -26.76 -3.06 -20.46
C MET A 491 -25.78 -1.93 -20.16
N ILE A 492 -24.50 -2.26 -20.20
CA ILE A 492 -23.42 -1.26 -20.22
C ILE A 492 -23.57 -0.41 -21.49
N PRO A 493 -23.54 0.93 -21.40
CA PRO A 493 -23.65 1.78 -22.58
C PRO A 493 -22.61 1.44 -23.65
N PRO A 494 -22.97 1.33 -24.94
CA PRO A 494 -22.05 0.95 -26.01
C PRO A 494 -20.82 1.85 -26.16
N CYS A 495 -20.91 3.07 -25.69
CA CYS A 495 -19.83 4.06 -25.71
C CYS A 495 -18.73 3.82 -24.67
N PHE A 496 -18.90 2.89 -23.71
CA PHE A 496 -17.84 2.47 -22.80
C PHE A 496 -16.59 1.96 -23.53
N ARG A 497 -16.74 1.52 -24.78
CA ARG A 497 -15.58 1.22 -25.64
C ARG A 497 -14.60 2.38 -25.80
N ASN A 498 -15.04 3.62 -25.63
CA ASN A 498 -14.21 4.82 -25.77
C ASN A 498 -13.47 5.18 -24.47
N LEU A 499 -13.88 4.62 -23.31
CA LEU A 499 -13.20 4.83 -22.01
C LEU A 499 -11.94 3.97 -21.86
N SER A 500 -11.76 2.97 -22.71
CA SER A 500 -10.71 1.96 -22.58
C SER A 500 -9.29 2.49 -22.67
N ASP A 501 -9.08 3.68 -23.23
CA ASP A 501 -7.74 4.20 -23.48
C ASP A 501 -7.07 4.74 -22.20
N ASN A 502 -7.85 5.30 -21.27
CA ASN A 502 -7.34 5.86 -20.01
C ASN A 502 -7.63 4.98 -18.79
N LEU A 503 -8.65 4.14 -18.89
CA LEU A 503 -9.11 3.34 -17.77
C LEU A 503 -8.04 2.31 -17.35
N ILE A 504 -7.72 2.31 -16.07
CA ILE A 504 -6.78 1.38 -15.43
C ILE A 504 -7.55 0.28 -14.71
N ASP A 505 -8.58 0.66 -13.94
CA ASP A 505 -9.43 -0.28 -13.20
C ASP A 505 -10.91 -0.02 -13.48
N LEU A 506 -11.63 -1.09 -13.82
CA LEU A 506 -13.08 -1.09 -13.96
C LEU A 506 -13.67 -2.18 -13.09
N ASP A 507 -14.41 -1.77 -12.07
CA ASP A 507 -15.12 -2.66 -11.17
C ASP A 507 -16.65 -2.43 -11.24
N LEU A 508 -17.37 -3.37 -11.83
CA LEU A 508 -18.83 -3.40 -11.92
C LEU A 508 -19.43 -4.63 -11.24
N GLN A 509 -18.62 -5.35 -10.45
CA GLN A 509 -19.04 -6.61 -9.83
C GLN A 509 -20.28 -6.46 -8.94
N ASN A 510 -21.02 -7.55 -8.77
CA ASN A 510 -22.18 -7.62 -7.88
C ASN A 510 -23.21 -6.50 -8.13
N ASN A 511 -23.79 -6.54 -9.34
CA ASN A 511 -24.87 -5.69 -9.79
C ASN A 511 -25.93 -6.55 -10.53
N ASN A 512 -26.92 -5.92 -11.14
CA ASN A 512 -27.93 -6.58 -11.97
C ASN A 512 -27.74 -6.26 -13.47
N LEU A 513 -26.53 -5.95 -13.89
CA LEU A 513 -26.18 -5.62 -15.27
C LEU A 513 -26.35 -6.86 -16.17
N ASN A 514 -26.82 -6.66 -17.40
CA ASN A 514 -27.15 -7.75 -18.33
C ASN A 514 -26.69 -7.46 -19.76
N GLY A 515 -27.00 -8.38 -20.67
CA GLY A 515 -26.67 -8.28 -22.09
C GLY A 515 -25.22 -8.62 -22.40
N THR A 516 -24.80 -8.35 -23.63
CA THR A 516 -23.45 -8.63 -24.09
C THR A 516 -22.48 -7.49 -23.75
N LEU A 517 -21.20 -7.82 -23.64
CA LEU A 517 -20.17 -6.83 -23.35
C LEU A 517 -19.88 -5.95 -24.59
N PRO A 518 -20.22 -4.67 -24.57
CA PRO A 518 -20.06 -3.78 -25.72
C PRO A 518 -18.62 -3.30 -25.92
N MET A 519 -17.67 -3.80 -25.13
CA MET A 519 -16.30 -3.29 -25.05
C MET A 519 -15.46 -3.75 -26.23
N LYS A 520 -14.80 -2.79 -26.89
CA LYS A 520 -13.79 -3.03 -27.91
C LYS A 520 -12.52 -2.28 -27.54
N PHE A 521 -11.56 -3.01 -27.02
CA PHE A 521 -10.30 -2.45 -26.53
C PHE A 521 -9.36 -2.15 -27.69
N ALA A 522 -8.75 -0.95 -27.67
CA ALA A 522 -7.81 -0.49 -28.69
C ALA A 522 -6.37 -0.93 -28.37
N LYS A 523 -5.48 -0.81 -29.36
CA LYS A 523 -4.04 -0.93 -29.11
C LYS A 523 -3.59 0.20 -28.19
N GLY A 524 -2.89 -0.15 -27.09
CA GLY A 524 -2.49 0.81 -26.07
C GLY A 524 -3.41 0.87 -24.84
N CYS A 525 -4.43 0.02 -24.77
CA CYS A 525 -5.27 -0.18 -23.59
C CYS A 525 -4.43 -0.23 -22.32
N ARG A 526 -4.76 0.64 -21.35
CA ARG A 526 -4.04 0.77 -20.07
C ARG A 526 -4.63 -0.11 -18.97
N LEU A 527 -5.74 -0.80 -19.27
CA LEU A 527 -6.52 -1.57 -18.29
C LEU A 527 -5.63 -2.63 -17.62
N ARG A 528 -5.64 -2.59 -16.29
CA ARG A 528 -4.95 -3.52 -15.41
C ARG A 528 -5.92 -4.45 -14.69
N SER A 529 -7.08 -3.98 -14.32
CA SER A 529 -8.09 -4.77 -13.62
C SER A 529 -9.48 -4.60 -14.27
N LEU A 530 -10.15 -5.74 -14.52
CA LEU A 530 -11.51 -5.79 -15.03
C LEU A 530 -12.32 -6.80 -14.23
N LYS A 531 -13.25 -6.30 -13.40
CA LYS A 531 -14.12 -7.11 -12.54
C LYS A 531 -15.58 -6.88 -12.88
N LEU A 532 -16.20 -7.93 -13.42
CA LEU A 532 -17.61 -7.95 -13.88
C LEU A 532 -18.40 -9.09 -13.23
N ASN A 533 -17.82 -9.78 -12.27
CA ASN A 533 -18.43 -10.93 -11.62
C ASN A 533 -19.74 -10.58 -10.88
N GLY A 534 -20.60 -11.57 -10.69
CA GLY A 534 -21.85 -11.36 -9.95
C GLY A 534 -22.86 -10.46 -10.71
N ASN A 535 -22.97 -10.63 -12.01
CA ASN A 535 -23.91 -9.94 -12.88
C ASN A 535 -24.71 -10.93 -13.73
N GLN A 536 -25.36 -10.46 -14.78
CA GLN A 536 -26.14 -11.28 -15.70
C GLN A 536 -25.64 -11.15 -17.15
N PHE A 537 -24.33 -10.89 -17.33
CA PHE A 537 -23.73 -10.79 -18.66
C PHE A 537 -23.81 -12.12 -19.41
N GLU A 538 -24.04 -12.04 -20.71
CA GLU A 538 -24.20 -13.18 -21.61
C GLU A 538 -23.32 -13.07 -22.86
N GLY A 539 -23.35 -14.10 -23.72
CA GLY A 539 -22.55 -14.14 -24.93
C GLY A 539 -21.13 -14.61 -24.70
N SER A 540 -20.16 -14.02 -25.37
CA SER A 540 -18.74 -14.38 -25.28
C SER A 540 -17.86 -13.23 -24.82
N LEU A 541 -16.69 -13.54 -24.27
CA LEU A 541 -15.70 -12.52 -23.91
C LEU A 541 -15.15 -11.81 -25.13
N PRO A 542 -14.97 -10.48 -25.10
CA PRO A 542 -14.46 -9.72 -26.23
C PRO A 542 -12.99 -10.04 -26.50
N GLN A 543 -12.69 -10.61 -27.66
CA GLN A 543 -11.32 -10.98 -28.04
C GLN A 543 -10.36 -9.78 -28.07
N SER A 544 -10.88 -8.56 -28.22
CA SER A 544 -10.09 -7.34 -28.18
C SER A 544 -9.36 -7.10 -26.86
N LEU A 545 -9.74 -7.77 -25.77
CA LEU A 545 -8.98 -7.74 -24.50
C LEU A 545 -7.52 -8.15 -24.66
N VAL A 546 -7.17 -8.87 -25.69
CA VAL A 546 -5.76 -9.20 -26.03
C VAL A 546 -4.90 -7.95 -26.22
N CYS A 547 -5.51 -6.80 -26.51
CA CYS A 547 -4.82 -5.51 -26.65
C CYS A 547 -4.40 -4.90 -25.31
N CYS A 548 -5.03 -5.32 -24.20
CA CYS A 548 -4.75 -4.83 -22.84
C CYS A 548 -3.57 -5.61 -22.22
N ARG A 549 -2.38 -5.36 -22.70
CA ARG A 549 -1.18 -6.13 -22.32
C ARG A 549 -0.74 -5.95 -20.87
N LYS A 550 -1.29 -4.93 -20.17
CA LYS A 550 -1.05 -4.66 -18.75
C LYS A 550 -2.08 -5.34 -17.84
N LEU A 551 -3.03 -6.11 -18.39
CA LEU A 551 -4.11 -6.72 -17.64
C LEU A 551 -3.54 -7.77 -16.65
N GLU A 552 -3.77 -7.53 -15.37
CA GLU A 552 -3.36 -8.37 -14.25
C GLU A 552 -4.52 -9.18 -13.66
N VAL A 553 -5.71 -8.55 -13.55
CA VAL A 553 -6.89 -9.15 -12.94
C VAL A 553 -8.04 -9.18 -13.93
N LEU A 554 -8.60 -10.38 -14.13
CA LEU A 554 -9.77 -10.60 -14.97
C LEU A 554 -10.78 -11.50 -14.23
N ASP A 555 -11.88 -10.91 -13.77
CA ASP A 555 -12.94 -11.64 -13.06
C ASP A 555 -14.30 -11.47 -13.75
N PHE A 556 -14.77 -12.56 -14.37
CA PHE A 556 -16.08 -12.71 -14.98
C PHE A 556 -16.96 -13.75 -14.28
N GLY A 557 -16.62 -14.14 -13.07
CA GLY A 557 -17.34 -15.14 -12.30
C GLY A 557 -18.83 -14.81 -12.12
N LYS A 558 -19.65 -15.82 -11.89
CA LYS A 558 -21.09 -15.66 -11.59
C LYS A 558 -21.83 -14.79 -12.61
N ASN A 559 -21.81 -15.20 -13.87
CA ASN A 559 -22.52 -14.59 -14.98
C ASN A 559 -23.28 -15.65 -15.82
N LYS A 560 -23.79 -15.27 -16.97
CA LYS A 560 -24.46 -16.17 -17.92
C LYS A 560 -23.65 -16.35 -19.22
N ILE A 561 -22.30 -16.21 -19.15
CA ILE A 561 -21.43 -16.33 -20.32
C ILE A 561 -21.50 -17.75 -20.86
N ASN A 562 -21.84 -17.88 -22.13
CA ASN A 562 -21.93 -19.16 -22.84
C ASN A 562 -20.93 -19.18 -23.99
N SER A 563 -19.80 -19.80 -23.80
CA SER A 563 -18.69 -19.80 -24.77
C SER A 563 -17.70 -20.94 -24.46
N THR A 564 -16.80 -21.20 -25.38
CA THR A 564 -15.65 -22.04 -25.12
C THR A 564 -14.57 -21.23 -24.38
N PHE A 565 -13.59 -21.93 -23.80
CA PHE A 565 -12.45 -21.28 -23.13
C PHE A 565 -11.74 -20.29 -24.08
N PRO A 566 -11.60 -19.02 -23.68
CA PRO A 566 -11.03 -17.96 -24.52
C PRO A 566 -9.50 -18.07 -24.60
N ARG A 567 -8.99 -18.93 -25.46
CA ARG A 567 -7.57 -19.28 -25.57
C ARG A 567 -6.64 -18.11 -25.86
N TRP A 568 -7.14 -17.02 -26.43
CA TRP A 568 -6.35 -15.81 -26.65
C TRP A 568 -5.87 -15.17 -25.34
N LEU A 569 -6.50 -15.47 -24.19
CA LEU A 569 -6.01 -15.04 -22.88
C LEU A 569 -4.61 -15.58 -22.56
N GLU A 570 -4.21 -16.70 -23.16
CA GLU A 570 -2.87 -17.29 -22.99
C GLU A 570 -1.74 -16.33 -23.38
N THR A 571 -2.03 -15.31 -24.19
CA THR A 571 -1.05 -14.36 -24.71
C THR A 571 -0.88 -13.11 -23.85
N LEU A 572 -1.69 -12.95 -22.80
CA LEU A 572 -1.59 -11.80 -21.89
C LEU A 572 -0.39 -11.94 -20.95
N PRO A 573 0.62 -11.08 -21.07
CA PRO A 573 1.89 -11.29 -20.38
C PRO A 573 1.81 -11.04 -18.87
N GLU A 574 0.93 -10.11 -18.44
CA GLU A 574 0.85 -9.67 -17.04
C GLU A 574 -0.30 -10.32 -16.27
N LEU A 575 -1.12 -11.17 -16.91
CA LEU A 575 -2.29 -11.75 -16.27
C LEU A 575 -1.90 -12.63 -15.08
N ARG A 576 -2.38 -12.26 -13.89
CA ARG A 576 -2.11 -12.94 -12.62
C ARG A 576 -3.34 -13.64 -12.05
N VAL A 577 -4.53 -13.08 -12.30
CA VAL A 577 -5.81 -13.58 -11.79
C VAL A 577 -6.77 -13.77 -12.94
N LEU A 578 -7.28 -14.99 -13.09
CA LEU A 578 -8.30 -15.36 -14.09
C LEU A 578 -9.43 -16.11 -13.38
N ILE A 579 -10.60 -15.49 -13.31
CA ILE A 579 -11.80 -16.09 -12.71
C ILE A 579 -12.91 -16.12 -13.74
N LEU A 580 -13.36 -17.32 -14.10
CA LEU A 580 -14.48 -17.59 -15.02
C LEU A 580 -15.57 -18.46 -14.38
N ARG A 581 -15.51 -18.69 -13.07
CA ARG A 581 -16.39 -19.61 -12.33
C ARG A 581 -17.87 -19.28 -12.49
N SER A 582 -18.72 -20.27 -12.27
CA SER A 582 -20.19 -20.11 -12.24
C SER A 582 -20.72 -19.39 -13.48
N ASN A 583 -20.45 -19.97 -14.64
CA ASN A 583 -20.93 -19.57 -15.95
C ASN A 583 -21.38 -20.82 -16.75
N TYR A 584 -21.61 -20.67 -18.04
CA TYR A 584 -21.92 -21.76 -18.98
C TYR A 584 -20.76 -22.01 -19.95
N PHE A 585 -19.51 -21.81 -19.51
CA PHE A 585 -18.35 -22.16 -20.34
C PHE A 585 -18.32 -23.67 -20.57
N HIS A 586 -18.12 -24.05 -21.83
CA HIS A 586 -18.17 -25.45 -22.25
C HIS A 586 -16.98 -25.83 -23.16
N GLY A 587 -16.96 -27.09 -23.58
CA GLY A 587 -15.90 -27.59 -24.44
C GLY A 587 -14.63 -28.03 -23.69
N ALA A 588 -13.64 -28.48 -24.43
CA ALA A 588 -12.38 -28.90 -23.88
C ALA A 588 -11.39 -27.73 -23.74
N LEU A 589 -10.70 -27.65 -22.62
CA LEU A 589 -9.61 -26.68 -22.45
C LEU A 589 -8.48 -26.90 -23.47
N GLY A 590 -8.13 -28.17 -23.72
CA GLY A 590 -7.07 -28.55 -24.64
C GLY A 590 -5.70 -27.98 -24.27
N ASN A 591 -4.66 -28.36 -25.01
CA ASN A 591 -3.32 -27.86 -24.75
C ASN A 591 -3.13 -26.43 -25.28
N PRO A 592 -2.33 -25.59 -24.59
CA PRO A 592 -1.98 -24.24 -25.04
C PRO A 592 -1.38 -24.24 -26.44
N LYS A 593 -1.70 -23.15 -27.19
CA LYS A 593 -1.14 -22.92 -28.52
C LYS A 593 0.12 -22.04 -28.52
N THR A 594 0.34 -21.30 -27.43
CA THR A 594 1.48 -20.42 -27.27
C THR A 594 2.67 -21.15 -26.61
N LYS A 595 3.87 -20.69 -26.88
CA LYS A 595 5.10 -21.27 -26.30
C LYS A 595 5.19 -21.04 -24.79
N PHE A 596 4.63 -19.95 -24.30
CA PHE A 596 4.63 -19.57 -22.87
C PHE A 596 3.25 -19.03 -22.47
N PRO A 597 2.29 -19.92 -22.25
CA PRO A 597 0.95 -19.52 -21.83
C PRO A 597 0.97 -18.99 -20.39
N PHE A 598 0.28 -17.87 -20.15
CA PHE A 598 0.06 -17.33 -18.81
C PHE A 598 1.34 -17.23 -17.96
N PRO A 599 2.38 -16.50 -18.37
CA PRO A 599 3.68 -16.51 -17.70
C PRO A 599 3.63 -16.05 -16.24
N ASN A 600 2.66 -15.19 -15.88
CA ASN A 600 2.51 -14.59 -14.56
C ASN A 600 1.27 -15.05 -13.79
N LEU A 601 0.49 -16.03 -14.31
CA LEU A 601 -0.77 -16.46 -13.70
C LEU A 601 -0.55 -17.14 -12.35
N ARG A 602 -1.31 -16.71 -11.35
CA ARG A 602 -1.25 -17.16 -9.96
C ARG A 602 -2.57 -17.70 -9.42
N ILE A 603 -3.69 -17.14 -9.88
CA ILE A 603 -5.03 -17.56 -9.50
C ILE A 603 -5.78 -17.91 -10.77
N ILE A 604 -6.28 -19.14 -10.86
CA ILE A 604 -7.18 -19.56 -11.92
C ILE A 604 -8.36 -20.33 -11.32
N ASP A 605 -9.57 -19.80 -11.54
CA ASP A 605 -10.81 -20.40 -11.10
C ASP A 605 -11.75 -20.58 -12.29
N LEU A 606 -11.93 -21.83 -12.72
CA LEU A 606 -12.85 -22.26 -13.78
C LEU A 606 -14.01 -23.07 -13.23
N SER A 607 -14.21 -23.08 -11.92
CA SER A 607 -15.18 -23.92 -11.24
C SER A 607 -16.63 -23.62 -11.65
N GLN A 608 -17.51 -24.59 -11.43
CA GLN A 608 -18.95 -24.45 -11.70
C GLN A 608 -19.23 -24.00 -13.16
N ASN A 609 -18.76 -24.81 -14.11
CA ASN A 609 -18.98 -24.64 -15.55
C ASN A 609 -19.26 -26.01 -16.20
N GLU A 610 -19.32 -26.03 -17.51
CA GLU A 610 -19.58 -27.25 -18.31
C GLU A 610 -18.32 -27.71 -19.09
N PHE A 611 -17.12 -27.37 -18.62
CA PHE A 611 -15.88 -27.82 -19.24
C PHE A 611 -15.77 -29.36 -19.19
N HIS A 612 -15.30 -29.94 -20.28
CA HIS A 612 -15.15 -31.39 -20.39
C HIS A 612 -13.82 -31.79 -21.01
N GLY A 613 -13.60 -33.09 -21.18
CA GLY A 613 -12.35 -33.63 -21.74
C GLY A 613 -11.27 -33.83 -20.69
N HIS A 614 -10.02 -33.97 -21.11
CA HIS A 614 -8.90 -34.19 -20.21
C HIS A 614 -8.32 -32.88 -19.67
N LEU A 615 -7.78 -32.93 -18.46
CA LEU A 615 -7.03 -31.81 -17.89
C LEU A 615 -5.81 -31.48 -18.79
N PRO A 616 -5.52 -30.20 -19.05
CA PRO A 616 -4.52 -29.78 -20.02
C PRO A 616 -3.09 -29.92 -19.46
N THR A 617 -2.44 -31.05 -19.70
CA THR A 617 -1.09 -31.38 -19.19
C THR A 617 -0.06 -30.29 -19.48
N ASN A 618 -0.05 -29.74 -20.70
CA ASN A 618 0.92 -28.73 -21.09
C ASN A 618 0.65 -27.36 -20.44
N LEU A 619 -0.58 -27.05 -20.03
CA LEU A 619 -0.86 -25.84 -19.30
C LEU A 619 -0.08 -25.83 -17.97
N PHE A 620 -0.24 -26.89 -17.19
CA PHE A 620 0.43 -26.99 -15.88
C PHE A 620 1.96 -26.94 -15.99
N LYS A 621 2.53 -27.50 -17.07
CA LYS A 621 3.97 -27.44 -17.34
C LYS A 621 4.52 -26.04 -17.55
N TYR A 622 3.69 -25.05 -17.89
CA TYR A 622 4.13 -23.71 -18.26
C TYR A 622 3.69 -22.59 -17.30
N LEU A 623 2.95 -22.90 -16.23
CA LEU A 623 2.55 -21.93 -15.20
C LEU A 623 3.75 -21.54 -14.31
N LYS A 624 4.69 -20.79 -14.88
CA LYS A 624 5.98 -20.48 -14.24
C LYS A 624 5.86 -19.76 -12.91
N ALA A 625 4.89 -18.85 -12.77
CA ALA A 625 4.65 -18.12 -11.53
C ALA A 625 4.16 -18.98 -10.37
N MET A 626 3.67 -20.19 -10.67
CA MET A 626 3.26 -21.19 -9.67
C MET A 626 4.36 -22.22 -9.37
N MET A 627 5.44 -22.27 -10.17
CA MET A 627 6.55 -23.23 -9.98
C MET A 627 7.58 -22.71 -8.98
N ASN A 628 7.94 -21.42 -9.07
CA ASN A 628 8.99 -20.81 -8.26
C ASN A 628 8.44 -19.60 -7.56
N ALA A 629 8.30 -19.64 -6.24
CA ALA A 629 8.16 -18.43 -5.45
C ALA A 629 9.56 -17.78 -5.37
N SER A 630 9.83 -16.80 -6.21
CA SER A 630 10.95 -15.91 -5.95
C SER A 630 10.60 -15.06 -4.72
N VAL A 631 10.95 -15.59 -3.55
CA VAL A 631 10.93 -14.82 -2.31
C VAL A 631 12.10 -13.86 -2.39
N ASN A 632 11.89 -12.70 -3.01
CA ASN A 632 12.68 -11.55 -2.61
C ASN A 632 12.37 -11.34 -1.13
N LYS A 633 13.37 -11.51 -0.28
CA LYS A 633 13.33 -11.24 1.16
C LYS A 633 13.09 -9.71 1.33
N GLY A 634 11.85 -9.28 1.23
CA GLY A 634 11.41 -7.91 1.31
C GLY A 634 9.89 -7.90 1.46
N GLU A 635 9.31 -6.79 1.74
CA GLU A 635 7.93 -6.52 2.08
C GLU A 635 6.88 -7.36 1.35
N LEU A 636 5.83 -7.75 2.07
CA LEU A 636 4.62 -8.36 1.51
C LEU A 636 4.00 -7.39 0.49
N LYS A 637 4.09 -7.72 -0.79
CA LYS A 637 3.47 -6.90 -1.85
C LYS A 637 2.07 -7.41 -2.16
N TYR A 638 1.16 -6.47 -2.36
CA TYR A 638 -0.21 -6.71 -2.81
C TYR A 638 -0.37 -6.29 -4.27
N MET A 639 -1.41 -6.82 -4.94
CA MET A 639 -1.79 -6.38 -6.27
C MET A 639 -2.60 -5.09 -6.14
N GLY A 640 -2.37 -4.15 -7.04
CA GLY A 640 -2.97 -2.83 -7.00
C GLY A 640 -1.96 -1.71 -6.88
N ASP A 641 -2.44 -0.48 -6.83
CA ASP A 641 -1.67 0.74 -6.58
C ASP A 641 -1.97 1.28 -5.19
N ASP A 642 -1.27 2.33 -4.79
CA ASP A 642 -1.51 3.03 -3.53
C ASP A 642 -2.95 3.56 -3.43
N TYR A 643 -3.56 3.92 -4.56
CA TYR A 643 -4.93 4.44 -4.63
C TYR A 643 -6.01 3.36 -4.62
N TYR A 644 -5.76 2.20 -5.25
CA TYR A 644 -6.75 1.16 -5.43
C TYR A 644 -6.09 -0.21 -5.35
N GLN A 645 -6.51 -1.01 -4.37
CA GLN A 645 -6.02 -2.37 -4.18
C GLN A 645 -7.06 -3.36 -4.71
N ASP A 646 -6.59 -4.28 -5.55
CA ASP A 646 -7.44 -5.30 -6.13
C ASP A 646 -7.96 -6.27 -5.07
N SER A 647 -9.25 -6.55 -5.12
CA SER A 647 -9.90 -7.60 -4.36
C SER A 647 -10.36 -8.73 -5.27
N VAL A 648 -10.44 -9.93 -4.74
CA VAL A 648 -10.99 -11.08 -5.44
C VAL A 648 -11.63 -12.06 -4.46
N THR A 649 -12.71 -12.71 -4.86
CA THR A 649 -13.28 -13.81 -4.09
C THR A 649 -12.73 -15.13 -4.62
N VAL A 650 -12.11 -15.92 -3.78
CA VAL A 650 -11.58 -17.25 -4.08
C VAL A 650 -12.25 -18.32 -3.24
N ALA A 651 -12.37 -19.54 -3.76
CA ALA A 651 -12.72 -20.69 -2.97
C ALA A 651 -11.46 -21.15 -2.20
N MET A 652 -11.50 -21.06 -0.89
CA MET A 652 -10.39 -21.44 -0.02
C MET A 652 -10.92 -22.25 1.16
N LYS A 653 -10.36 -23.44 1.35
CA LYS A 653 -10.69 -24.32 2.48
C LYS A 653 -12.20 -24.65 2.58
N GLY A 654 -12.90 -24.73 1.45
CA GLY A 654 -14.34 -25.03 1.39
C GLY A 654 -15.26 -23.81 1.50
N PHE A 655 -14.73 -22.60 1.67
CA PHE A 655 -15.48 -21.36 1.76
C PHE A 655 -15.12 -20.39 0.65
N PHE A 656 -16.07 -19.54 0.25
CA PHE A 656 -15.78 -18.39 -0.59
C PHE A 656 -15.32 -17.22 0.28
N ILE A 657 -14.07 -16.83 0.14
CA ILE A 657 -13.46 -15.75 0.92
C ILE A 657 -13.11 -14.60 -0.02
N GLU A 658 -13.56 -13.40 0.33
CA GLU A 658 -13.15 -12.17 -0.35
C GLU A 658 -11.76 -11.76 0.17
N LEU A 659 -10.77 -11.84 -0.68
CA LEU A 659 -9.46 -11.26 -0.43
C LEU A 659 -9.56 -9.78 -0.77
N VAL A 660 -9.74 -8.93 0.21
CA VAL A 660 -9.82 -7.45 0.05
C VAL A 660 -8.53 -6.85 -0.48
N LYS A 661 -7.42 -7.58 -0.35
CA LYS A 661 -6.11 -7.29 -0.93
C LYS A 661 -5.50 -8.60 -1.40
N ILE A 662 -5.18 -8.69 -2.67
CA ILE A 662 -4.59 -9.89 -3.24
C ILE A 662 -3.09 -9.88 -2.98
N GLN A 663 -2.63 -10.79 -2.14
CA GLN A 663 -1.20 -10.97 -1.92
C GLN A 663 -0.51 -11.44 -3.19
N SER A 664 0.56 -10.77 -3.60
CA SER A 664 1.23 -11.05 -4.87
C SER A 664 1.85 -12.45 -4.98
N LEU A 665 2.00 -13.18 -3.87
CA LEU A 665 2.52 -14.56 -3.82
C LEU A 665 1.43 -15.62 -3.67
N PHE A 666 0.16 -15.24 -3.52
CA PHE A 666 -0.94 -16.19 -3.35
C PHE A 666 -1.22 -16.92 -4.66
N THR A 667 -1.34 -18.26 -4.62
CA THR A 667 -1.51 -19.12 -5.80
C THR A 667 -2.55 -20.20 -5.55
N THR A 668 -3.53 -20.32 -6.48
CA THR A 668 -4.57 -21.37 -6.39
C THR A 668 -5.10 -21.77 -7.76
N ILE A 669 -5.52 -23.03 -7.87
CA ILE A 669 -6.20 -23.61 -9.03
C ILE A 669 -7.52 -24.22 -8.55
N ASP A 670 -8.64 -23.76 -9.08
CA ASP A 670 -9.95 -24.35 -8.86
C ASP A 670 -10.64 -24.70 -10.18
N PHE A 671 -10.80 -25.98 -10.48
CA PHE A 671 -11.52 -26.53 -11.64
C PHE A 671 -12.68 -27.42 -11.19
N SER A 672 -13.16 -27.25 -9.96
CA SER A 672 -14.24 -28.05 -9.38
C SER A 672 -15.58 -27.87 -10.11
N ASN A 673 -16.49 -28.79 -9.90
CA ASN A 673 -17.84 -28.74 -10.46
C ASN A 673 -17.83 -28.53 -11.99
N ASN A 674 -17.21 -29.45 -12.70
CA ASN A 674 -17.12 -29.49 -14.16
C ASN A 674 -17.28 -30.97 -14.64
N ASN A 675 -17.05 -31.21 -15.92
CA ASN A 675 -17.14 -32.53 -16.54
C ASN A 675 -15.77 -33.04 -17.01
N PHE A 676 -14.65 -32.65 -16.34
CA PHE A 676 -13.32 -33.16 -16.68
C PHE A 676 -13.23 -34.66 -16.42
N LYS A 677 -12.52 -35.37 -17.32
CA LYS A 677 -12.33 -36.81 -17.26
C LYS A 677 -10.88 -37.22 -17.48
N GLY A 678 -10.59 -38.49 -17.22
CA GLY A 678 -9.25 -39.06 -17.36
C GLY A 678 -8.38 -38.74 -16.14
N GLU A 679 -7.08 -38.98 -16.27
CA GLU A 679 -6.14 -38.91 -15.16
C GLU A 679 -5.75 -37.48 -14.78
N ILE A 680 -5.38 -37.27 -13.51
CA ILE A 680 -4.74 -36.06 -13.02
C ILE A 680 -3.29 -36.02 -13.54
N PRO A 681 -2.88 -35.00 -14.32
CA PRO A 681 -1.55 -34.96 -14.91
C PRO A 681 -0.43 -34.86 -13.85
N LYS A 682 0.62 -35.67 -14.01
CA LYS A 682 1.78 -35.66 -13.11
C LYS A 682 2.51 -34.31 -13.07
N THR A 683 2.38 -33.51 -14.13
CA THR A 683 2.98 -32.17 -14.25
C THR A 683 2.45 -31.16 -13.24
N ILE A 684 1.30 -31.41 -12.60
CA ILE A 684 0.79 -30.56 -11.51
C ILE A 684 1.78 -30.51 -10.35
N GLY A 685 2.50 -31.60 -10.06
CA GLY A 685 3.52 -31.63 -9.02
C GLY A 685 4.75 -30.73 -9.27
N GLU A 686 4.85 -30.08 -10.43
CA GLU A 686 5.87 -29.08 -10.73
C GLU A 686 5.52 -27.70 -10.14
N LEU A 687 4.25 -27.46 -9.76
CA LEU A 687 3.72 -26.18 -9.27
C LEU A 687 4.00 -25.97 -7.78
N ARG A 688 5.26 -25.97 -7.38
CA ARG A 688 5.70 -26.01 -5.97
C ARG A 688 5.25 -24.83 -5.11
N SER A 689 4.87 -23.71 -5.72
CA SER A 689 4.35 -22.54 -5.00
C SER A 689 2.85 -22.61 -4.76
N LEU A 690 2.16 -23.64 -5.26
CA LEU A 690 0.72 -23.77 -5.15
C LEU A 690 0.27 -23.90 -3.70
N LYS A 691 -0.70 -23.06 -3.29
CA LYS A 691 -1.31 -23.08 -1.97
C LYS A 691 -2.63 -23.84 -1.94
N GLY A 692 -3.38 -23.82 -3.04
CA GLY A 692 -4.67 -24.46 -3.14
C GLY A 692 -4.91 -25.18 -4.45
N LEU A 693 -5.43 -26.42 -4.36
CA LEU A 693 -5.81 -27.22 -5.51
C LEU A 693 -7.18 -27.86 -5.28
N ASN A 694 -8.13 -27.51 -6.14
CA ASN A 694 -9.47 -28.06 -6.10
C ASN A 694 -9.90 -28.61 -7.48
N PHE A 695 -10.08 -29.92 -7.55
CA PHE A 695 -10.62 -30.66 -8.72
C PHE A 695 -11.86 -31.47 -8.35
N SER A 696 -12.50 -31.14 -7.24
CA SER A 696 -13.67 -31.87 -6.76
C SER A 696 -14.85 -31.82 -7.74
N HIS A 697 -15.78 -32.76 -7.60
CA HIS A 697 -17.00 -32.80 -8.41
C HIS A 697 -16.71 -32.78 -9.92
N ASN A 698 -15.95 -33.75 -10.38
CA ASN A 698 -15.62 -34.00 -11.76
C ASN A 698 -15.77 -35.50 -12.12
N ASN A 699 -15.36 -35.89 -13.30
CA ASN A 699 -15.36 -37.27 -13.76
C ASN A 699 -13.94 -37.83 -13.92
N LEU A 700 -12.99 -37.34 -13.07
CA LEU A 700 -11.58 -37.72 -13.12
C LEU A 700 -11.42 -39.18 -12.66
N SER A 701 -10.53 -39.93 -13.32
CA SER A 701 -10.29 -41.36 -13.09
C SER A 701 -8.79 -41.64 -12.97
N GLY A 702 -8.45 -42.91 -12.80
CA GLY A 702 -7.06 -43.32 -12.58
C GLY A 702 -6.57 -43.02 -11.16
N HIS A 703 -5.27 -42.98 -10.98
CA HIS A 703 -4.64 -42.88 -9.65
C HIS A 703 -4.36 -41.43 -9.26
N VAL A 704 -4.40 -41.14 -7.97
CA VAL A 704 -3.85 -39.88 -7.43
C VAL A 704 -2.34 -39.87 -7.69
N PRO A 705 -1.79 -38.90 -8.43
CA PRO A 705 -0.37 -38.97 -8.81
C PRO A 705 0.54 -38.69 -7.61
N PRO A 706 1.56 -39.54 -7.36
CA PRO A 706 2.53 -39.31 -6.28
C PRO A 706 3.27 -37.98 -6.36
N SER A 707 3.35 -37.37 -7.57
CA SER A 707 3.98 -36.08 -7.78
C SER A 707 3.29 -34.93 -7.06
N LEU A 708 2.03 -35.08 -6.62
CA LEU A 708 1.37 -34.09 -5.77
C LEU A 708 2.10 -33.89 -4.44
N GLY A 709 2.82 -34.88 -3.94
CA GLY A 709 3.66 -34.77 -2.75
C GLY A 709 4.79 -33.71 -2.88
N ASN A 710 5.13 -33.30 -4.10
CA ASN A 710 6.10 -32.22 -4.33
C ASN A 710 5.56 -30.81 -4.05
N LEU A 711 4.24 -30.66 -3.84
CA LEU A 711 3.57 -29.38 -3.57
C LEU A 711 3.72 -28.98 -2.10
N THR A 712 4.94 -28.75 -1.66
CA THR A 712 5.27 -28.52 -0.25
C THR A 712 4.63 -27.29 0.37
N ASN A 713 4.11 -26.35 -0.42
CA ASN A 713 3.40 -25.16 0.04
C ASN A 713 1.87 -25.30 0.01
N LEU A 714 1.34 -26.48 -0.32
CA LEU A 714 -0.09 -26.70 -0.47
C LEU A 714 -0.77 -26.70 0.90
N GLU A 715 -1.74 -25.81 1.07
CA GLU A 715 -2.51 -25.64 2.31
C GLU A 715 -3.87 -26.38 2.23
N TRP A 716 -4.46 -26.51 1.02
CA TRP A 716 -5.69 -27.30 0.83
C TRP A 716 -5.68 -28.07 -0.49
N LEU A 717 -6.18 -29.31 -0.41
CA LEU A 717 -6.36 -30.22 -1.53
C LEU A 717 -7.77 -30.82 -1.49
N ASP A 718 -8.56 -30.55 -2.51
CA ASP A 718 -9.88 -31.19 -2.70
C ASP A 718 -9.95 -31.94 -4.03
N LEU A 719 -10.04 -33.27 -3.96
CA LEU A 719 -10.24 -34.19 -5.09
C LEU A 719 -11.54 -35.00 -4.93
N SER A 720 -12.41 -34.59 -4.02
CA SER A 720 -13.63 -35.32 -3.68
C SER A 720 -14.60 -35.46 -4.86
N SER A 721 -15.53 -36.40 -4.75
CA SER A 721 -16.59 -36.61 -5.77
C SER A 721 -16.03 -36.77 -7.18
N ASN A 722 -15.16 -37.74 -7.38
CA ASN A 722 -14.57 -38.16 -8.64
C ASN A 722 -14.61 -39.68 -8.80
N LYS A 723 -13.94 -40.22 -9.80
CA LYS A 723 -13.79 -41.65 -10.06
C LYS A 723 -12.34 -42.13 -9.85
N LEU A 724 -11.60 -41.51 -8.92
CA LEU A 724 -10.22 -41.84 -8.65
C LEU A 724 -10.13 -43.22 -7.99
N THR A 725 -9.12 -44.00 -8.39
CA THR A 725 -8.89 -45.37 -7.97
C THR A 725 -7.46 -45.52 -7.42
N GLY A 726 -7.17 -46.71 -6.87
CA GLY A 726 -5.84 -47.03 -6.34
C GLY A 726 -5.64 -46.54 -4.90
N GLU A 727 -4.44 -46.69 -4.41
CA GLU A 727 -4.07 -46.31 -3.06
C GLU A 727 -3.80 -44.79 -2.96
N ILE A 728 -3.94 -44.23 -1.77
CA ILE A 728 -3.52 -42.87 -1.46
C ILE A 728 -1.97 -42.84 -1.44
N PRO A 729 -1.30 -42.07 -2.30
CA PRO A 729 0.15 -42.05 -2.36
C PRO A 729 0.77 -41.59 -1.04
N ILE A 730 1.72 -42.36 -0.51
CA ILE A 730 2.45 -42.03 0.72
C ILE A 730 3.17 -40.66 0.64
N GLN A 731 3.55 -40.21 -0.56
CA GLN A 731 4.20 -38.92 -0.80
C GLN A 731 3.34 -37.71 -0.40
N LEU A 732 2.03 -37.87 -0.31
CA LEU A 732 1.17 -36.80 0.18
C LEU A 732 1.41 -36.45 1.66
N VAL A 733 1.93 -37.41 2.45
CA VAL A 733 2.31 -37.19 3.83
C VAL A 733 3.46 -36.19 3.99
N ASP A 734 4.23 -35.95 2.92
CA ASP A 734 5.35 -35.00 2.92
C ASP A 734 4.89 -33.53 2.85
N ILE A 735 3.63 -33.29 2.51
CA ILE A 735 3.04 -31.94 2.46
C ILE A 735 2.69 -31.49 3.90
N THR A 736 3.66 -30.93 4.59
CA THR A 736 3.49 -30.54 6.01
C THR A 736 2.65 -29.26 6.19
N SER A 737 2.43 -28.51 5.14
CA SER A 737 1.58 -27.29 5.12
C SER A 737 0.10 -27.59 4.92
N LEU A 738 -0.27 -28.85 4.62
CA LEU A 738 -1.64 -29.21 4.25
C LEU A 738 -2.57 -29.14 5.46
N GLU A 739 -3.49 -28.18 5.46
CA GLU A 739 -4.46 -27.98 6.53
C GLU A 739 -5.80 -28.65 6.24
N ILE A 740 -6.20 -28.71 4.97
CA ILE A 740 -7.45 -29.33 4.52
C ILE A 740 -7.14 -30.36 3.44
N LEU A 741 -7.64 -31.57 3.66
CA LEU A 741 -7.64 -32.67 2.69
C LEU A 741 -9.05 -33.19 2.51
N ASN A 742 -9.51 -33.29 1.27
CA ASN A 742 -10.76 -33.93 0.94
C ASN A 742 -10.59 -34.89 -0.24
N LEU A 743 -10.60 -36.18 0.02
CA LEU A 743 -10.55 -37.29 -0.96
C LEU A 743 -11.85 -38.08 -0.98
N SER A 744 -12.89 -37.61 -0.27
CA SER A 744 -14.16 -38.31 -0.11
C SER A 744 -14.86 -38.60 -1.43
N LYS A 745 -15.75 -39.59 -1.44
CA LYS A 745 -16.59 -39.97 -2.61
C LYS A 745 -15.74 -40.26 -3.85
N ASN A 746 -14.83 -41.21 -3.73
CA ASN A 746 -14.03 -41.78 -4.81
C ASN A 746 -14.04 -43.31 -4.74
N TYR A 747 -13.22 -43.97 -5.52
CA TYR A 747 -13.04 -45.45 -5.50
C TYR A 747 -11.66 -45.83 -4.98
N LEU A 748 -11.13 -45.06 -4.03
CA LEU A 748 -9.82 -45.32 -3.44
C LEU A 748 -9.90 -46.54 -2.52
N PHE A 749 -8.80 -47.30 -2.44
CA PHE A 749 -8.68 -48.47 -1.61
C PHE A 749 -7.31 -48.56 -0.93
N GLY A 750 -7.15 -49.53 -0.04
CA GLY A 750 -5.93 -49.75 0.71
C GLY A 750 -5.84 -48.94 2.00
N GLN A 751 -4.73 -49.01 2.66
CA GLN A 751 -4.50 -48.35 3.94
C GLN A 751 -4.30 -46.85 3.79
N ILE A 752 -4.97 -46.03 4.63
CA ILE A 752 -4.74 -44.61 4.69
C ILE A 752 -3.34 -44.34 5.24
N PRO A 753 -2.47 -43.60 4.51
CA PRO A 753 -1.14 -43.25 4.98
C PRO A 753 -1.17 -42.53 6.30
N GLN A 754 -0.22 -42.82 7.20
CA GLN A 754 -0.11 -42.21 8.50
C GLN A 754 1.16 -41.36 8.62
N GLY A 755 1.10 -40.34 9.44
CA GLY A 755 2.23 -39.50 9.79
C GLY A 755 2.01 -38.03 9.54
N LYS A 756 2.78 -37.19 10.19
CA LYS A 756 2.78 -35.71 10.05
C LYS A 756 1.33 -35.14 10.10
N GLN A 757 1.00 -34.32 9.13
CA GLN A 757 -0.31 -33.66 9.03
C GLN A 757 -1.47 -34.62 8.74
N PHE A 758 -1.21 -35.78 8.07
CA PHE A 758 -2.26 -36.75 7.75
C PHE A 758 -2.99 -37.31 8.97
N ASN A 759 -2.33 -37.36 10.13
CA ASN A 759 -2.96 -37.80 11.38
C ASN A 759 -3.98 -36.82 11.96
N THR A 760 -4.08 -35.61 11.42
CA THR A 760 -5.05 -34.59 11.87
C THR A 760 -6.36 -34.61 11.10
N PHE A 761 -6.42 -35.29 9.95
CA PHE A 761 -7.61 -35.35 9.11
C PHE A 761 -8.65 -36.33 9.69
N THR A 762 -9.90 -35.90 9.60
CA THR A 762 -11.03 -36.68 10.10
C THR A 762 -11.56 -37.68 9.08
N ASN A 763 -12.49 -38.51 9.49
CA ASN A 763 -13.19 -39.46 8.60
C ASN A 763 -13.82 -38.78 7.39
N ASP A 764 -14.30 -37.56 7.52
CA ASP A 764 -14.97 -36.82 6.42
C ASP A 764 -14.06 -36.62 5.22
N SER A 765 -12.74 -36.51 5.43
CA SER A 765 -11.74 -36.40 4.37
C SER A 765 -11.69 -37.61 3.43
N TYR A 766 -12.18 -38.78 3.89
CA TYR A 766 -12.04 -40.06 3.20
C TYR A 766 -13.37 -40.79 2.94
N ASN A 767 -14.47 -40.26 3.54
CA ASN A 767 -15.79 -40.87 3.50
C ASN A 767 -16.25 -41.18 2.06
N GLY A 768 -16.99 -42.28 1.86
CA GLY A 768 -17.48 -42.68 0.53
C GLY A 768 -16.42 -43.39 -0.35
N ASN A 769 -15.28 -43.76 0.22
CA ASN A 769 -14.30 -44.69 -0.40
C ASN A 769 -14.40 -46.05 0.27
N TRP A 770 -15.15 -46.95 -0.32
CA TRP A 770 -15.46 -48.28 0.27
C TRP A 770 -14.24 -49.17 0.46
N GLY A 771 -13.17 -48.93 -0.29
CA GLY A 771 -11.93 -49.73 -0.25
C GLY A 771 -10.88 -49.24 0.75
N LEU A 772 -11.05 -48.08 1.36
CA LEU A 772 -10.10 -47.53 2.33
C LEU A 772 -10.26 -48.19 3.71
N CYS A 773 -9.15 -48.36 4.43
CA CYS A 773 -9.10 -48.87 5.77
C CYS A 773 -8.03 -48.15 6.63
N GLY A 774 -8.07 -48.41 7.93
CA GLY A 774 -7.14 -47.77 8.88
C GLY A 774 -7.61 -46.41 9.38
N PHE A 775 -6.95 -45.89 10.40
CA PHE A 775 -7.28 -44.59 11.01
C PHE A 775 -7.29 -43.46 9.98
N PRO A 776 -8.29 -42.56 10.01
CA PRO A 776 -9.35 -42.37 10.99
C PRO A 776 -10.64 -43.18 10.70
N MET A 777 -10.64 -44.05 9.69
CA MET A 777 -11.80 -44.90 9.40
C MET A 777 -11.96 -45.96 10.48
N THR A 778 -13.21 -46.38 10.73
CA THR A 778 -13.53 -47.47 11.66
C THR A 778 -13.19 -48.85 11.11
N LYS A 779 -13.01 -48.95 9.77
CA LYS A 779 -12.66 -50.21 9.08
C LYS A 779 -11.19 -50.54 9.30
N ALA A 780 -10.93 -51.67 9.99
CA ALA A 780 -9.58 -52.16 10.15
C ALA A 780 -9.05 -52.79 8.83
N CYS A 781 -7.76 -52.63 8.53
CA CYS A 781 -7.12 -53.29 7.41
C CYS A 781 -6.90 -54.77 7.74
N GLY A 782 -7.60 -55.70 7.06
CA GLY A 782 -7.43 -57.12 7.17
C GLY A 782 -6.88 -57.74 5.87
N ASN A 783 -6.23 -58.88 5.99
CA ASN A 783 -5.49 -59.52 4.88
C ASN A 783 -6.34 -60.27 3.84
N ASP A 784 -7.66 -60.25 3.90
CA ASP A 784 -8.48 -61.08 3.02
C ASP A 784 -9.75 -60.33 2.55
N GLU A 785 -9.60 -59.51 1.53
CA GLU A 785 -10.62 -59.26 0.51
C GLU A 785 -9.96 -58.52 -0.66
N GLY A 786 -9.89 -59.18 -1.83
CA GLY A 786 -9.45 -58.58 -3.08
C GLY A 786 -10.36 -57.39 -3.48
N PRO A 787 -9.93 -56.52 -4.38
CA PRO A 787 -10.69 -55.36 -4.77
C PRO A 787 -12.10 -55.79 -5.21
N PRO A 788 -13.17 -55.13 -4.73
CA PRO A 788 -14.52 -55.39 -5.19
C PRO A 788 -14.57 -55.16 -6.70
N PRO A 789 -15.31 -56.00 -7.49
CA PRO A 789 -15.47 -55.78 -8.92
C PRO A 789 -16.09 -54.44 -9.17
N PRO A 790 -15.75 -53.77 -10.29
CA PRO A 790 -16.37 -52.51 -10.66
C PRO A 790 -17.90 -52.71 -10.75
N PRO A 791 -18.69 -51.77 -10.21
CA PRO A 791 -20.16 -51.91 -10.26
C PRO A 791 -20.60 -51.99 -11.70
N SER A 792 -21.24 -53.12 -12.04
CA SER A 792 -21.95 -53.31 -13.27
C SER A 792 -22.99 -52.18 -13.39
N THR A 793 -23.06 -51.62 -14.56
CA THR A 793 -23.98 -50.56 -14.97
C THR A 793 -25.36 -50.72 -14.32
N ILE A 794 -25.64 -49.98 -13.28
CA ILE A 794 -26.97 -49.77 -12.75
C ILE A 794 -27.61 -48.68 -13.60
N GLN A 795 -28.77 -49.00 -14.15
CA GLN A 795 -29.61 -48.09 -14.87
C GLN A 795 -29.84 -46.77 -14.11
N GLU A 796 -29.84 -45.70 -14.83
CA GLU A 796 -30.24 -44.39 -14.36
C GLU A 796 -31.69 -44.45 -13.85
N ASP A 797 -31.85 -44.63 -12.54
CA ASP A 797 -33.07 -44.24 -11.88
C ASP A 797 -32.97 -42.79 -11.47
N ASP A 798 -33.88 -42.02 -12.03
CA ASP A 798 -34.14 -40.62 -11.73
C ASP A 798 -34.22 -40.34 -10.23
N PHE A 799 -33.12 -40.01 -9.56
CA PHE A 799 -33.16 -39.34 -8.28
C PHE A 799 -33.38 -37.86 -8.50
N LYS A 800 -34.63 -37.45 -8.49
CA LYS A 800 -35.06 -36.10 -8.24
C LYS A 800 -34.42 -35.61 -6.93
N PHE A 801 -33.50 -34.68 -7.02
CA PHE A 801 -33.07 -33.90 -5.89
C PHE A 801 -34.29 -33.13 -5.34
N GLU A 802 -34.92 -33.63 -4.29
CA GLU A 802 -35.73 -32.78 -3.44
C GLU A 802 -34.82 -31.78 -2.71
N ASN A 803 -34.80 -30.57 -3.23
CA ASN A 803 -34.31 -29.39 -2.52
C ASN A 803 -35.23 -29.13 -1.32
N GLY A 804 -34.89 -29.69 -0.17
CA GLY A 804 -35.63 -29.46 1.05
C GLY A 804 -34.69 -29.60 2.23
N PHE A 805 -34.27 -28.49 2.80
CA PHE A 805 -33.85 -28.42 4.19
C PHE A 805 -34.83 -29.22 5.03
N HIS A 806 -34.37 -30.27 5.68
CA HIS A 806 -35.22 -31.06 6.56
C HIS A 806 -35.72 -30.13 7.68
N TRP A 807 -36.92 -29.58 7.51
CA TRP A 807 -37.56 -28.65 8.46
C TRP A 807 -37.54 -29.18 9.91
N LYS A 808 -37.50 -30.50 10.11
CA LYS A 808 -37.37 -31.14 11.42
C LYS A 808 -36.04 -30.85 12.10
N VAL A 809 -34.95 -30.75 11.36
CA VAL A 809 -33.60 -30.41 11.92
C VAL A 809 -33.56 -28.93 12.30
N VAL A 810 -34.18 -28.08 11.46
CA VAL A 810 -34.31 -26.63 11.74
C VAL A 810 -35.17 -26.38 12.95
N LEU A 811 -36.32 -27.10 13.10
CA LEU A 811 -37.20 -27.01 14.25
C LEU A 811 -36.51 -27.49 15.54
N LEU A 812 -35.71 -28.56 15.46
CA LEU A 812 -34.94 -29.06 16.63
C LEU A 812 -33.86 -28.04 17.03
N GLY A 813 -33.15 -27.45 16.05
CA GLY A 813 -32.16 -26.38 16.33
C GLY A 813 -32.80 -25.13 16.95
N TYR A 814 -33.94 -24.68 16.41
CA TYR A 814 -34.67 -23.55 16.95
C TYR A 814 -35.29 -23.86 18.34
N GLY A 815 -35.82 -25.07 18.52
CA GLY A 815 -36.38 -25.50 19.80
C GLY A 815 -35.33 -25.57 20.92
N CYS A 816 -34.18 -26.17 20.65
CA CYS A 816 -33.08 -26.22 21.61
C CYS A 816 -32.48 -24.83 21.88
N GLY A 817 -32.29 -24.01 20.85
CA GLY A 817 -31.76 -22.64 20.96
C GLY A 817 -32.68 -21.71 21.75
N PHE A 818 -34.01 -21.84 21.56
CA PHE A 818 -35.02 -21.07 22.29
C PHE A 818 -35.07 -21.43 23.77
N VAL A 819 -35.07 -22.72 24.09
CA VAL A 819 -35.05 -23.19 25.48
C VAL A 819 -33.76 -22.79 26.20
N PHE A 820 -32.62 -22.95 25.51
CA PHE A 820 -31.30 -22.52 26.03
C PHE A 820 -31.25 -20.99 26.25
N GLY A 821 -31.77 -20.21 25.30
CA GLY A 821 -31.88 -18.76 25.40
C GLY A 821 -32.77 -18.30 26.57
N LEU A 822 -33.92 -18.95 26.80
CA LEU A 822 -34.79 -18.66 27.94
C LEU A 822 -34.15 -19.02 29.27
N VAL A 823 -33.50 -20.17 29.40
CA VAL A 823 -32.81 -20.61 30.61
C VAL A 823 -31.62 -19.71 30.92
N LEU A 824 -30.79 -19.36 29.94
CA LEU A 824 -29.69 -18.42 30.07
C LEU A 824 -30.20 -17.02 30.40
N GLY A 825 -31.22 -16.53 29.72
CA GLY A 825 -31.89 -15.27 30.02
C GLY A 825 -32.40 -15.22 31.48
N TYR A 826 -33.10 -16.25 31.91
CA TYR A 826 -33.59 -16.35 33.31
C TYR A 826 -32.46 -16.38 34.33
N LEU A 827 -31.39 -17.14 34.10
CA LEU A 827 -30.20 -17.19 34.96
C LEU A 827 -29.46 -15.85 35.02
N VAL A 828 -29.33 -15.14 33.91
CA VAL A 828 -28.71 -13.81 33.86
C VAL A 828 -29.57 -12.77 34.60
N PHE A 829 -30.88 -12.80 34.39
CA PHE A 829 -31.79 -11.88 35.06
C PHE A 829 -31.93 -12.18 36.58
N SER A 830 -31.92 -13.44 36.98
CA SER A 830 -32.02 -13.84 38.39
C SER A 830 -30.71 -13.64 39.16
N SER A 831 -29.56 -13.74 38.52
CA SER A 831 -28.23 -13.59 39.14
C SER A 831 -27.68 -12.15 39.14
N GLY A 832 -28.25 -11.25 38.34
CA GLY A 832 -27.80 -9.84 38.23
C GLY A 832 -26.36 -9.65 37.76
N LYS A 833 -25.76 -10.66 37.17
CA LYS A 833 -24.37 -10.65 36.62
C LYS A 833 -24.33 -11.35 35.28
N PRO A 834 -23.58 -10.79 34.27
CA PRO A 834 -22.68 -9.66 34.33
C PRO A 834 -23.37 -8.32 34.00
N LYS A 835 -22.98 -7.26 34.70
CA LYS A 835 -23.54 -5.89 34.53
C LYS A 835 -23.45 -5.29 33.13
N TRP A 836 -22.53 -5.72 32.32
CA TRP A 836 -22.37 -5.23 30.93
C TRP A 836 -23.52 -5.67 30.00
N LEU A 837 -24.11 -6.84 30.26
CA LEU A 837 -25.21 -7.36 29.45
C LEU A 837 -26.53 -6.64 29.75
N LEU A 838 -26.75 -6.26 31.04
CA LEU A 838 -27.89 -5.43 31.45
C LEU A 838 -27.85 -4.03 30.80
N ASN A 839 -26.67 -3.46 30.61
CA ASN A 839 -26.51 -2.17 29.95
C ASN A 839 -26.76 -2.19 28.42
N ILE A 840 -26.75 -3.37 27.79
CA ILE A 840 -27.11 -3.51 26.37
C ILE A 840 -28.63 -3.61 26.20
N VAL A 841 -29.32 -4.24 27.14
CA VAL A 841 -30.77 -4.49 27.02
C VAL A 841 -31.62 -3.29 27.45
N PHE A 842 -31.11 -2.40 28.34
CA PHE A 842 -31.83 -1.24 28.88
C PHE A 842 -31.30 0.10 28.43
N ARG A 843 -30.60 0.17 27.27
CA ARG A 843 -30.31 1.44 26.61
C ARG A 843 -31.47 1.79 25.67
N GLU A 844 -32.45 2.59 26.21
CA GLU A 844 -33.28 3.45 25.39
C GLU A 844 -32.46 4.61 24.77
#